data_b53d8f9e4fefd0d12dba7148d92526fd
#
_entry.id   b53d8f9e4fefd0d12dba7148d92526fd
#
_cell.length_a   1.000
_cell.length_b   1.000
_cell.length_c   1.000
_cell.angle_alpha   90.00
_cell.angle_beta   90.00
_cell.angle_gamma   90.00
#
_symmetry.space_group_name_H-M   'P 1'
#
loop_
_entity.id
_entity.type
_entity.pdbx_description
1 polymer ?
#
loop_
_entity_poly.entity_id
_entity_poly.type
_entity_poly.pdbx_seq_one_letter_code
_entity_poly.pdbx_strand_id
1 'polypeptide(L)'
;MMNFLPVGFQYYRAPTPLQKNWASDLKKLREDGFNTVKYWLQWRWNEPEEGVFDFSDVDALMDLAAENGLKVVLNIILDVAPVWLFERFSDAYMITNSGEKILPRATEYRQIGGAPGPCLHHPEATALRMRFVEQCAARYADHPALWVWDVWNEPELSVGIKREPLVPDLLCYCEHSIGRFRTWLEKKYGTISGLNARWGRNYRSFAQAEAPRRRGTTADMIDWRLFFNDTITEDYRLRVEAVKRFDGAHPVMCHTVPPPLFNGVSCCSDDFALGRIGDMFGNSVGSSALASNILRSAVRDKDIINSEVHAVYGSSLNGFHRPDFNDMLRHIFIPMTNGVKGWLFWQYRPEILGSESPAWGSVDLKGRDTPWHRDLKEILGFLKRHEALILADRPDRGKVGICLSKRSEIYSWIATHGTEVYDQSLQGVYSLLRRSNLSIEFFTDEELETRKLSGFKLVWFPAAFCMTPEQTAVVADYTAQGGTAVFEAFAGMINLDTGLHEDTLPGCGLAELSGVELDSVFSTAMIENAYDWKLVMNVDSDEISMRMGEISMKGAKYLLRYSNADAEVLAEFSDGTPAVFRRKNGAGSVVQIATLFGAAYERYACEGNAALVERLIQSVRPDWKTGLPFGLRGDQVGGEKGFLILENTLNRPISFRLPAGWTRDVFKRCGREADGFILAPQGIAVFERE
;
A
#
# COMPACT_ATOMS: atom_id res chain seq x y z
N MET A 1 -18.18 -9.85 9.84
CA MET A 1 -18.53 -8.43 9.59
C MET A 1 -18.61 -7.71 10.93
N MET A 2 -18.02 -6.52 10.99
CA MET A 2 -18.09 -5.67 12.18
C MET A 2 -19.53 -5.29 12.52
N ASN A 3 -19.85 -5.29 13.81
CA ASN A 3 -21.19 -4.94 14.34
C ASN A 3 -21.20 -3.56 15.03
N PHE A 4 -20.07 -2.87 15.08
CA PHE A 4 -19.91 -1.50 15.55
C PHE A 4 -18.78 -0.81 14.78
N LEU A 5 -18.75 0.52 14.83
CA LEU A 5 -17.72 1.35 14.18
C LEU A 5 -16.59 1.64 15.19
N PRO A 6 -15.42 0.99 15.10
CA PRO A 6 -14.34 1.23 16.04
C PRO A 6 -13.68 2.58 15.75
N VAL A 7 -13.71 3.48 16.74
CA VAL A 7 -13.01 4.76 16.69
C VAL A 7 -12.32 4.98 18.03
N GLY A 8 -11.02 5.21 17.98
CA GLY A 8 -10.24 5.38 19.20
C GLY A 8 -8.75 5.58 18.94
N PHE A 9 -7.95 5.03 19.83
CA PHE A 9 -6.52 5.35 19.88
C PHE A 9 -5.66 4.13 20.18
N GLN A 10 -4.47 4.14 19.65
CA GLN A 10 -3.38 3.40 20.25
C GLN A 10 -3.05 4.07 21.60
N TYR A 11 -2.93 3.25 22.64
CA TYR A 11 -2.81 3.80 24.01
C TYR A 11 -1.54 3.33 24.71
N TYR A 12 -1.29 2.02 24.75
CA TYR A 12 -0.19 1.49 25.54
C TYR A 12 0.88 0.82 24.70
N ARG A 13 2.10 1.32 24.85
CA ARG A 13 3.34 0.77 24.33
C ARG A 13 4.37 0.85 25.45
N ALA A 14 4.64 -0.26 26.12
CA ALA A 14 5.44 -0.30 27.34
C ALA A 14 6.73 0.54 27.26
N PRO A 15 7.07 1.32 28.29
CA PRO A 15 6.36 1.51 29.57
C PRO A 15 5.42 2.73 29.57
N THR A 16 4.95 3.20 28.42
CA THR A 16 4.16 4.44 28.33
C THR A 16 2.77 4.21 27.72
N PRO A 17 1.78 5.03 28.14
CA PRO A 17 1.81 6.06 29.16
C PRO A 17 1.98 5.47 30.58
N LEU A 18 2.43 6.30 31.51
CA LEU A 18 2.66 5.88 32.91
C LEU A 18 1.37 5.44 33.61
N GLN A 19 1.43 4.42 34.43
CA GLN A 19 0.30 3.80 35.13
C GLN A 19 -0.60 4.81 35.87
N LYS A 20 -0.04 5.87 36.45
CA LYS A 20 -0.81 6.93 37.12
C LYS A 20 -1.86 7.62 36.27
N ASN A 21 -1.77 7.50 34.94
CA ASN A 21 -2.69 8.11 33.96
C ASN A 21 -3.79 7.16 33.49
N TRP A 22 -3.63 5.84 33.62
CA TRP A 22 -4.46 4.85 32.93
C TRP A 22 -5.95 4.99 33.24
N ALA A 23 -6.32 4.97 34.52
CA ALA A 23 -7.73 5.02 34.92
C ALA A 23 -8.42 6.31 34.46
N SER A 24 -7.74 7.47 34.61
CA SER A 24 -8.31 8.75 34.20
C SER A 24 -8.43 8.87 32.68
N ASP A 25 -7.47 8.33 31.94
CA ASP A 25 -7.44 8.42 30.48
C ASP A 25 -8.50 7.54 29.85
N LEU A 26 -8.60 6.27 30.27
CA LEU A 26 -9.59 5.33 29.71
C LEU A 26 -11.02 5.77 30.02
N LYS A 27 -11.25 6.29 31.25
CA LYS A 27 -12.53 6.91 31.60
C LYS A 27 -12.85 8.10 30.69
N LYS A 28 -11.90 9.03 30.51
CA LYS A 28 -12.07 10.20 29.66
C LYS A 28 -12.31 9.80 28.19
N LEU A 29 -11.58 8.83 27.66
CA LEU A 29 -11.79 8.31 26.31
C LEU A 29 -13.23 7.87 26.11
N ARG A 30 -13.80 7.12 27.06
CA ARG A 30 -15.19 6.68 27.02
C ARG A 30 -16.17 7.84 27.10
N GLU A 31 -15.94 8.78 28.00
CA GLU A 31 -16.78 9.98 28.18
C GLU A 31 -16.76 10.87 26.92
N ASP A 32 -15.62 11.00 26.24
CA ASP A 32 -15.49 11.70 24.97
C ASP A 32 -16.14 10.97 23.81
N GLY A 33 -16.57 9.72 24.05
CA GLY A 33 -17.38 8.94 23.11
C GLY A 33 -16.59 7.97 22.24
N PHE A 34 -15.30 7.82 22.44
CA PHE A 34 -14.50 6.77 21.80
C PHE A 34 -14.85 5.40 22.39
N ASN A 35 -14.62 4.35 21.61
CA ASN A 35 -15.05 3.01 21.99
C ASN A 35 -13.97 1.93 21.87
N THR A 36 -12.81 2.26 21.32
CA THR A 36 -11.75 1.28 21.03
C THR A 36 -10.39 1.81 21.44
N VAL A 37 -9.57 0.95 22.02
CA VAL A 37 -8.15 1.22 22.33
C VAL A 37 -7.28 0.08 21.83
N LYS A 38 -6.01 0.36 21.56
CA LYS A 38 -5.03 -0.64 21.12
C LYS A 38 -3.88 -0.69 22.11
N TYR A 39 -3.52 -1.90 22.57
CA TYR A 39 -2.41 -2.16 23.48
C TYR A 39 -1.41 -3.08 22.82
N TRP A 40 -0.13 -2.91 23.17
CA TRP A 40 0.97 -3.70 22.64
C TRP A 40 1.45 -4.74 23.66
N LEU A 41 1.44 -5.99 23.25
CA LEU A 41 2.10 -7.10 23.91
C LEU A 41 3.48 -7.26 23.27
N GLN A 42 4.52 -6.90 23.99
CA GLN A 42 5.88 -6.80 23.43
C GLN A 42 6.74 -7.93 23.96
N TRP A 43 7.20 -8.80 23.09
CA TRP A 43 7.91 -10.02 23.51
C TRP A 43 9.07 -9.75 24.48
N ARG A 44 9.96 -8.80 24.19
CA ARG A 44 11.08 -8.44 25.07
C ARG A 44 10.63 -7.91 26.42
N TRP A 45 9.52 -7.21 26.48
CA TRP A 45 8.99 -6.62 27.71
C TRP A 45 8.26 -7.65 28.55
N ASN A 46 7.43 -8.47 27.93
CA ASN A 46 6.56 -9.40 28.63
C ASN A 46 7.19 -10.78 28.89
N GLU A 47 8.35 -11.08 28.29
CA GLU A 47 9.16 -12.29 28.58
C GLU A 47 10.63 -11.90 28.76
N PRO A 48 10.98 -11.21 29.89
CA PRO A 48 12.34 -10.73 30.17
C PRO A 48 13.37 -11.84 30.35
N GLU A 49 12.93 -13.00 30.82
CA GLU A 49 13.69 -14.26 30.96
C GLU A 49 12.92 -15.38 30.29
N GLU A 50 13.63 -16.38 29.74
CA GLU A 50 12.99 -17.48 29.03
C GLU A 50 11.96 -18.22 29.89
N GLY A 51 10.71 -18.23 29.46
CA GLY A 51 9.59 -18.87 30.15
C GLY A 51 9.03 -18.10 31.35
N VAL A 52 9.56 -16.92 31.63
CA VAL A 52 9.06 -16.04 32.70
C VAL A 52 8.25 -14.92 32.06
N PHE A 53 6.93 -15.04 32.15
CA PHE A 53 6.00 -14.09 31.53
C PHE A 53 5.45 -13.11 32.55
N ASP A 54 5.55 -11.81 32.28
CA ASP A 54 4.92 -10.74 33.07
C ASP A 54 3.95 -9.95 32.17
N PHE A 55 2.67 -10.10 32.43
CA PHE A 55 1.58 -9.41 31.76
C PHE A 55 0.82 -8.46 32.68
N SER A 56 1.35 -8.17 33.86
CA SER A 56 0.67 -7.42 34.93
C SER A 56 0.18 -6.04 34.50
N ASP A 57 0.92 -5.37 33.62
CA ASP A 57 0.55 -4.07 33.04
C ASP A 57 -0.63 -4.19 32.07
N VAL A 58 -0.56 -5.14 31.17
CA VAL A 58 -1.63 -5.36 30.17
C VAL A 58 -2.88 -5.92 30.85
N ASP A 59 -2.75 -6.79 31.87
CA ASP A 59 -3.89 -7.26 32.67
C ASP A 59 -4.68 -6.10 33.27
N ALA A 60 -3.98 -5.19 33.96
CA ALA A 60 -4.62 -4.01 34.56
C ALA A 60 -5.29 -3.10 33.52
N LEU A 61 -4.67 -2.95 32.35
CA LEU A 61 -5.24 -2.16 31.26
C LEU A 61 -6.45 -2.82 30.60
N MET A 62 -6.45 -4.14 30.47
CA MET A 62 -7.59 -4.91 29.97
C MET A 62 -8.79 -4.82 30.90
N ASP A 63 -8.56 -4.95 32.23
CA ASP A 63 -9.60 -4.78 33.24
C ASP A 63 -10.17 -3.36 33.20
N LEU A 64 -9.34 -2.33 33.18
CA LEU A 64 -9.76 -0.93 33.07
C LEU A 64 -10.53 -0.66 31.78
N ALA A 65 -10.17 -1.29 30.65
CA ALA A 65 -10.92 -1.18 29.42
C ALA A 65 -12.32 -1.81 29.55
N ALA A 66 -12.42 -2.98 30.16
CA ALA A 66 -13.69 -3.65 30.43
C ALA A 66 -14.60 -2.82 31.34
N GLU A 67 -14.07 -2.29 32.44
CA GLU A 67 -14.79 -1.41 33.39
C GLU A 67 -15.37 -0.17 32.71
N ASN A 68 -14.65 0.40 31.70
CA ASN A 68 -15.11 1.55 30.95
C ASN A 68 -15.91 1.18 29.69
N GLY A 69 -16.16 -0.10 29.41
CA GLY A 69 -16.90 -0.57 28.22
C GLY A 69 -16.18 -0.26 26.91
N LEU A 70 -14.85 -0.21 26.92
CA LEU A 70 -13.99 -0.08 25.74
C LEU A 70 -13.68 -1.45 25.15
N LYS A 71 -13.56 -1.52 23.84
CA LYS A 71 -13.07 -2.68 23.12
C LYS A 71 -11.56 -2.55 22.88
N VAL A 72 -10.85 -3.68 22.92
CA VAL A 72 -9.39 -3.71 22.84
C VAL A 72 -8.94 -4.45 21.58
N VAL A 73 -8.03 -3.83 20.84
CA VAL A 73 -7.17 -4.50 19.87
C VAL A 73 -5.86 -4.84 20.58
N LEU A 74 -5.54 -6.12 20.71
CA LEU A 74 -4.26 -6.57 21.24
C LEU A 74 -3.25 -6.78 20.12
N ASN A 75 -2.18 -5.98 20.11
CA ASN A 75 -1.13 -6.04 19.10
C ASN A 75 0.08 -6.80 19.66
N ILE A 76 0.44 -7.90 19.00
CA ILE A 76 1.57 -8.75 19.42
C ILE A 76 2.81 -8.36 18.62
N ILE A 77 3.85 -7.89 19.34
CA ILE A 77 5.11 -7.40 18.79
C ILE A 77 6.22 -8.42 19.05
N LEU A 78 6.73 -9.03 18.00
CA LEU A 78 7.79 -10.02 18.03
C LEU A 78 9.13 -9.51 17.50
N ASP A 79 9.12 -8.35 16.83
CA ASP A 79 10.26 -7.87 16.04
C ASP A 79 11.45 -7.47 16.92
N VAL A 80 11.20 -6.99 18.14
CA VAL A 80 12.26 -6.77 19.14
C VAL A 80 12.27 -7.97 20.08
N ALA A 81 13.04 -8.98 19.73
CA ALA A 81 13.15 -10.20 20.53
C ALA A 81 13.88 -9.97 21.86
N PRO A 82 13.61 -10.80 22.88
CA PRO A 82 14.33 -10.77 24.17
C PRO A 82 15.83 -10.97 24.01
N VAL A 83 16.62 -10.38 24.91
CA VAL A 83 18.08 -10.47 24.89
C VAL A 83 18.54 -11.92 25.05
N TRP A 84 17.92 -12.68 25.97
CA TRP A 84 18.23 -14.08 26.24
C TRP A 84 18.15 -14.98 25.00
N LEU A 85 17.32 -14.62 23.99
CA LEU A 85 17.21 -15.39 22.75
C LEU A 85 18.55 -15.42 22.00
N PHE A 86 19.22 -14.29 21.89
CA PHE A 86 20.49 -14.16 21.15
C PHE A 86 21.70 -14.64 21.98
N GLU A 87 21.57 -14.70 23.31
CA GLU A 87 22.54 -15.36 24.18
C GLU A 87 22.48 -16.88 23.99
N ARG A 88 21.25 -17.40 23.80
CA ARG A 88 21.03 -18.84 23.56
C ARG A 88 21.35 -19.26 22.12
N PHE A 89 20.98 -18.43 21.12
CA PHE A 89 21.11 -18.73 19.70
C PHE A 89 21.90 -17.63 18.99
N SER A 90 23.22 -17.78 18.97
CA SER A 90 24.11 -16.78 18.35
C SER A 90 24.00 -16.69 16.83
N ASP A 91 23.30 -17.60 16.17
CA ASP A 91 23.01 -17.67 14.74
C ASP A 91 21.59 -17.22 14.37
N ALA A 92 20.77 -16.80 15.37
CA ALA A 92 19.43 -16.29 15.14
C ALA A 92 19.38 -14.85 14.61
N TYR A 93 20.52 -14.18 14.49
CA TYR A 93 20.55 -12.81 13.93
C TYR A 93 20.22 -12.81 12.45
N MET A 94 19.51 -11.77 12.01
CA MET A 94 19.46 -11.44 10.57
C MET A 94 20.82 -10.91 10.11
N ILE A 95 21.18 -11.24 8.89
CA ILE A 95 22.45 -10.86 8.25
C ILE A 95 22.15 -10.07 7.00
N THR A 96 22.81 -8.91 6.83
CA THR A 96 22.70 -8.11 5.60
C THR A 96 23.40 -8.79 4.43
N ASN A 97 23.15 -8.29 3.22
CA ASN A 97 23.88 -8.71 2.03
C ASN A 97 25.40 -8.39 2.07
N SER A 98 25.82 -7.46 2.92
CA SER A 98 27.25 -7.17 3.20
C SER A 98 27.87 -8.06 4.27
N GLY A 99 27.04 -8.86 4.98
CA GLY A 99 27.49 -9.78 6.04
C GLY A 99 27.42 -9.19 7.44
N GLU A 100 26.83 -8.02 7.62
CA GLU A 100 26.64 -7.40 8.95
C GLU A 100 25.50 -8.05 9.71
N LYS A 101 25.69 -8.27 11.01
CA LYS A 101 24.65 -8.73 11.92
C LYS A 101 23.73 -7.57 12.29
N ILE A 102 22.44 -7.77 12.14
CA ILE A 102 21.44 -6.83 12.63
C ILE A 102 21.17 -7.13 14.11
N LEU A 103 21.48 -6.16 14.95
CA LEU A 103 21.27 -6.28 16.40
C LEU A 103 19.90 -5.65 16.75
N PRO A 104 18.90 -6.44 17.13
CA PRO A 104 17.62 -5.92 17.62
C PRO A 104 17.86 -5.13 18.91
N ARG A 105 17.90 -3.80 18.80
CA ARG A 105 18.19 -2.91 19.94
C ARG A 105 16.95 -2.15 20.35
N ALA A 106 16.69 -2.17 21.65
CA ALA A 106 15.66 -1.34 22.27
C ALA A 106 16.07 0.14 22.42
N THR A 107 17.28 0.51 22.00
CA THR A 107 17.88 1.82 22.33
C THR A 107 17.46 2.95 21.40
N GLU A 108 17.15 2.66 20.15
CA GLU A 108 16.80 3.69 19.15
C GLU A 108 15.33 4.03 19.19
N TYR A 109 14.49 3.01 19.25
CA TYR A 109 13.03 3.12 19.22
C TYR A 109 12.37 2.50 20.46
N ARG A 110 13.08 2.41 21.56
CA ARG A 110 12.60 1.74 22.79
C ARG A 110 12.40 0.23 22.53
N GLN A 111 11.33 -0.36 23.05
CA GLN A 111 10.95 -1.76 22.85
C GLN A 111 9.96 -1.92 21.68
N ILE A 112 10.20 -1.21 20.58
CA ILE A 112 9.25 -1.01 19.49
C ILE A 112 9.53 -1.94 18.35
N GLY A 113 8.51 -2.19 17.52
CA GLY A 113 8.63 -2.77 16.20
C GLY A 113 9.49 -1.92 15.24
N GLY A 114 9.88 -2.49 14.14
CA GLY A 114 10.73 -1.86 13.11
C GLY A 114 12.22 -2.19 13.23
N ALA A 115 12.66 -2.90 14.27
CA ALA A 115 13.99 -3.49 14.33
C ALA A 115 13.89 -4.97 13.95
N PRO A 116 14.45 -5.41 12.81
CA PRO A 116 14.30 -6.78 12.34
C PRO A 116 15.01 -7.77 13.25
N GLY A 117 14.35 -8.87 13.55
CA GLY A 117 14.97 -9.98 14.25
C GLY A 117 14.07 -10.66 15.27
N PRO A 118 14.26 -11.94 15.52
CA PRO A 118 15.28 -12.84 14.94
C PRO A 118 14.98 -13.21 13.49
N CYS A 119 15.92 -13.93 12.86
CA CYS A 119 15.70 -14.50 11.54
C CYS A 119 14.43 -15.36 11.51
N LEU A 120 13.55 -15.10 10.55
CA LEU A 120 12.26 -15.80 10.41
C LEU A 120 12.41 -17.28 10.05
N HIS A 121 13.58 -17.69 9.56
CA HIS A 121 13.88 -19.07 9.17
C HIS A 121 14.67 -19.86 10.23
N HIS A 122 15.05 -19.23 11.36
CA HIS A 122 15.70 -19.96 12.44
C HIS A 122 14.64 -20.80 13.19
N PRO A 123 14.74 -22.14 13.18
CA PRO A 123 13.62 -23.01 13.60
C PRO A 123 13.26 -22.85 15.07
N GLU A 124 14.25 -22.84 15.96
CA GLU A 124 14.03 -22.72 17.42
C GLU A 124 13.53 -21.31 17.79
N ALA A 125 14.09 -20.25 17.18
CA ALA A 125 13.61 -18.89 17.41
C ALA A 125 12.16 -18.74 16.91
N THR A 126 11.79 -19.36 15.79
CA THR A 126 10.41 -19.36 15.31
C THR A 126 9.46 -20.10 16.25
N ALA A 127 9.87 -21.25 16.79
CA ALA A 127 9.09 -21.96 17.78
C ALA A 127 8.86 -21.13 19.06
N LEU A 128 9.88 -20.43 19.53
CA LEU A 128 9.79 -19.55 20.71
C LEU A 128 8.91 -18.31 20.46
N ARG A 129 8.97 -17.71 19.26
CA ARG A 129 8.06 -16.64 18.86
C ARG A 129 6.61 -17.10 18.90
N MET A 130 6.32 -18.26 18.33
CA MET A 130 4.95 -18.80 18.31
C MET A 130 4.49 -19.17 19.71
N ARG A 131 5.37 -19.72 20.57
CA ARG A 131 5.07 -19.93 22.01
C ARG A 131 4.62 -18.65 22.70
N PHE A 132 5.29 -17.52 22.46
CA PHE A 132 4.87 -16.23 23.03
C PHE A 132 3.47 -15.82 22.55
N VAL A 133 3.19 -15.96 21.24
CA VAL A 133 1.84 -15.71 20.68
C VAL A 133 0.78 -16.58 21.34
N GLU A 134 1.07 -17.88 21.53
CA GLU A 134 0.19 -18.84 22.20
C GLU A 134 -0.09 -18.47 23.66
N GLN A 135 0.94 -18.01 24.40
CA GLN A 135 0.77 -17.52 25.77
C GLN A 135 -0.13 -16.27 25.86
N CYS A 136 0.04 -15.33 24.92
CA CYS A 136 -0.84 -14.18 24.83
C CYS A 136 -2.30 -14.62 24.53
N ALA A 137 -2.48 -15.50 23.56
CA ALA A 137 -3.82 -15.97 23.16
C ALA A 137 -4.49 -16.74 24.30
N ALA A 138 -3.80 -17.67 24.94
CA ALA A 138 -4.33 -18.43 26.07
C ALA A 138 -4.74 -17.57 27.26
N ARG A 139 -4.02 -16.43 27.46
CA ARG A 139 -4.31 -15.52 28.58
C ARG A 139 -5.55 -14.68 28.36
N TYR A 140 -5.74 -14.15 27.14
CA TYR A 140 -6.74 -13.12 26.90
C TYR A 140 -7.95 -13.57 26.06
N ALA A 141 -8.00 -14.82 25.56
CA ALA A 141 -9.07 -15.32 24.72
C ALA A 141 -10.49 -15.11 25.30
N ASP A 142 -10.62 -15.26 26.61
CA ASP A 142 -11.93 -15.11 27.31
C ASP A 142 -12.15 -13.72 27.90
N HIS A 143 -11.24 -12.75 27.66
CA HIS A 143 -11.33 -11.44 28.29
C HIS A 143 -12.42 -10.58 27.61
N PRO A 144 -13.41 -10.01 28.37
CA PRO A 144 -14.59 -9.36 27.80
C PRO A 144 -14.29 -8.08 26.99
N ALA A 145 -13.16 -7.44 27.23
CA ALA A 145 -12.72 -6.27 26.46
C ALA A 145 -12.08 -6.63 25.12
N LEU A 146 -11.54 -7.85 24.97
CA LEU A 146 -10.89 -8.26 23.72
C LEU A 146 -11.87 -8.18 22.55
N TRP A 147 -11.42 -7.62 21.45
CA TRP A 147 -12.18 -7.56 20.21
C TRP A 147 -11.44 -8.18 19.04
N VAL A 148 -10.14 -7.82 18.84
CA VAL A 148 -9.33 -8.26 17.70
C VAL A 148 -7.89 -8.50 18.14
N TRP A 149 -7.30 -9.55 17.60
CA TRP A 149 -5.87 -9.81 17.63
C TRP A 149 -5.19 -9.15 16.42
N ASP A 150 -4.26 -8.25 16.68
CA ASP A 150 -3.35 -7.71 15.67
C ASP A 150 -1.98 -8.38 15.85
N VAL A 151 -1.72 -9.42 15.06
CA VAL A 151 -0.56 -10.29 15.32
C VAL A 151 0.73 -9.83 14.67
N TRP A 152 0.69 -8.75 13.91
CA TRP A 152 1.89 -8.15 13.34
C TRP A 152 1.69 -6.66 13.05
N ASN A 153 2.50 -5.86 13.73
CA ASN A 153 2.64 -4.44 13.44
C ASN A 153 3.54 -4.26 12.22
N GLU A 154 2.98 -3.76 11.12
CA GLU A 154 3.70 -3.39 9.92
C GLU A 154 4.66 -4.48 9.42
N PRO A 155 4.12 -5.63 8.90
CA PRO A 155 4.94 -6.72 8.38
C PRO A 155 5.98 -6.24 7.38
N GLU A 156 7.25 -6.28 7.75
CA GLU A 156 8.35 -5.85 6.89
C GLU A 156 9.65 -6.61 7.19
N LEU A 157 10.52 -6.66 6.19
CA LEU A 157 11.87 -7.18 6.30
C LEU A 157 12.86 -6.08 5.85
N SER A 158 13.03 -5.06 6.68
CA SER A 158 13.93 -3.94 6.43
C SER A 158 14.84 -3.65 7.62
N VAL A 159 15.90 -2.89 7.42
CA VAL A 159 16.83 -2.46 8.48
C VAL A 159 16.32 -1.21 9.23
N GLY A 160 15.14 -0.80 8.94
CA GLY A 160 14.48 0.40 9.43
C GLY A 160 13.66 1.05 8.31
N ILE A 161 12.81 1.99 8.66
CA ILE A 161 11.94 2.71 7.69
C ILE A 161 12.82 3.57 6.77
N LYS A 162 13.41 2.94 5.77
CA LYS A 162 14.08 3.63 4.67
C LYS A 162 13.21 3.54 3.43
N ARG A 163 12.80 4.67 2.92
CA ARG A 163 11.99 4.79 1.70
C ARG A 163 12.72 4.32 0.45
N GLU A 164 14.05 4.24 0.51
CA GLU A 164 14.90 3.73 -0.57
C GLU A 164 15.75 2.59 -0.03
N PRO A 165 15.56 1.35 -0.53
CA PRO A 165 16.40 0.24 -0.16
C PRO A 165 17.78 0.44 -0.77
N LEU A 166 18.72 0.84 0.05
CA LEU A 166 20.12 0.76 -0.32
C LEU A 166 20.50 -0.72 -0.40
N VAL A 167 21.29 -1.10 -1.41
CA VAL A 167 21.74 -2.49 -1.57
C VAL A 167 22.38 -3.07 -0.30
N PRO A 168 23.14 -2.29 0.52
CA PRO A 168 23.69 -2.77 1.80
C PRO A 168 22.67 -3.16 2.86
N ASP A 169 21.39 -2.84 2.66
CA ASP A 169 20.35 -3.02 3.66
C ASP A 169 19.43 -4.23 3.41
N LEU A 170 19.70 -5.00 2.36
CA LEU A 170 18.90 -6.19 2.05
C LEU A 170 19.08 -7.28 3.11
N LEU A 171 17.98 -7.91 3.51
CA LEU A 171 17.88 -9.02 4.46
C LEU A 171 17.12 -10.20 3.82
N CYS A 172 17.29 -11.42 4.31
CA CYS A 172 18.26 -11.90 5.29
C CYS A 172 19.20 -12.92 4.62
N TYR A 173 20.50 -12.77 4.81
CA TYR A 173 21.53 -13.59 4.18
C TYR A 173 22.21 -14.55 5.17
N CYS A 174 21.55 -14.93 6.26
CA CYS A 174 22.04 -15.96 7.16
C CYS A 174 21.89 -17.36 6.53
N GLU A 175 22.61 -18.34 7.06
CA GLU A 175 22.59 -19.71 6.54
C GLU A 175 21.20 -20.33 6.52
N HIS A 176 20.37 -20.06 7.52
CA HIS A 176 18.98 -20.54 7.57
C HIS A 176 18.16 -20.00 6.39
N SER A 177 18.26 -18.68 6.12
CA SER A 177 17.55 -18.07 4.98
C SER A 177 18.05 -18.57 3.63
N ILE A 178 19.37 -18.71 3.47
CA ILE A 178 19.97 -19.24 2.23
C ILE A 178 19.55 -20.70 2.01
N GLY A 179 19.53 -21.53 3.06
CA GLY A 179 19.07 -22.90 2.99
C GLY A 179 17.60 -23.00 2.56
N ARG A 180 16.73 -22.18 3.16
CA ARG A 180 15.30 -22.13 2.80
C ARG A 180 15.08 -21.62 1.37
N PHE A 181 15.88 -20.65 0.93
CA PHE A 181 15.82 -20.15 -0.44
C PHE A 181 16.16 -21.23 -1.46
N ARG A 182 17.19 -22.03 -1.22
CA ARG A 182 17.54 -23.17 -2.10
C ARG A 182 16.40 -24.19 -2.22
N THR A 183 15.74 -24.49 -1.12
CA THR A 183 14.53 -25.34 -1.11
C THR A 183 13.37 -24.70 -1.89
N TRP A 184 13.18 -23.38 -1.74
CA TRP A 184 12.17 -22.63 -2.49
C TRP A 184 12.44 -22.65 -4.00
N LEU A 185 13.72 -22.50 -4.41
CA LEU A 185 14.12 -22.61 -5.82
C LEU A 185 13.89 -24.01 -6.38
N GLU A 186 14.21 -25.07 -5.59
CA GLU A 186 13.94 -26.45 -5.98
C GLU A 186 12.44 -26.69 -6.21
N LYS A 187 11.59 -26.20 -5.32
CA LYS A 187 10.13 -26.25 -5.49
C LYS A 187 9.65 -25.49 -6.72
N LYS A 188 10.22 -24.31 -6.99
CA LYS A 188 9.82 -23.44 -8.10
C LYS A 188 10.24 -24.00 -9.46
N TYR A 189 11.46 -24.46 -9.59
CA TYR A 189 12.05 -24.87 -10.88
C TYR A 189 12.02 -26.37 -11.15
N GLY A 190 11.81 -27.19 -10.14
CA GLY A 190 11.79 -28.65 -10.22
C GLY A 190 13.16 -29.28 -10.54
N THR A 191 13.93 -28.69 -11.45
CA THR A 191 15.25 -29.19 -11.87
C THR A 191 16.29 -28.07 -11.87
N ILE A 192 17.55 -28.46 -11.63
CA ILE A 192 18.67 -27.52 -11.70
C ILE A 192 18.87 -26.97 -13.12
N SER A 193 18.53 -27.74 -14.13
CA SER A 193 18.57 -27.29 -15.53
C SER A 193 17.57 -26.15 -15.79
N GLY A 194 16.36 -26.23 -15.21
CA GLY A 194 15.36 -25.18 -15.29
C GLY A 194 15.83 -23.88 -14.64
N LEU A 195 16.41 -23.97 -13.43
CA LEU A 195 17.03 -22.81 -12.77
C LEU A 195 18.17 -22.21 -13.62
N ASN A 196 19.07 -23.06 -14.12
CA ASN A 196 20.22 -22.60 -14.91
C ASN A 196 19.78 -21.87 -16.19
N ALA A 197 18.78 -22.39 -16.89
CA ALA A 197 18.22 -21.75 -18.08
C ALA A 197 17.66 -20.36 -17.74
N ARG A 198 16.89 -20.27 -16.64
CA ARG A 198 16.22 -19.03 -16.21
C ARG A 198 17.18 -17.95 -15.72
N TRP A 199 18.25 -18.37 -14.98
CA TRP A 199 19.20 -17.43 -14.38
C TRP A 199 20.46 -17.21 -15.26
N GLY A 200 20.61 -17.92 -16.37
CA GLY A 200 21.84 -17.90 -17.16
C GLY A 200 23.02 -18.44 -16.36
N ARG A 201 22.88 -19.58 -15.67
CA ARG A 201 23.91 -20.21 -14.81
C ARG A 201 24.24 -21.63 -15.26
N ASN A 202 25.25 -22.21 -14.63
CA ASN A 202 25.68 -23.59 -14.88
C ASN A 202 25.98 -24.34 -13.57
N TYR A 203 25.03 -24.26 -12.62
CA TYR A 203 25.12 -25.00 -11.37
C TYR A 203 24.89 -26.50 -11.58
N ARG A 204 25.50 -27.33 -10.72
CA ARG A 204 25.35 -28.78 -10.73
C ARG A 204 24.21 -29.25 -9.82
N SER A 205 23.84 -28.44 -8.83
CA SER A 205 22.75 -28.72 -7.89
C SER A 205 22.23 -27.42 -7.27
N PHE A 206 21.04 -27.47 -6.69
CA PHE A 206 20.48 -26.33 -5.95
C PHE A 206 21.33 -25.88 -4.75
N ALA A 207 22.13 -26.79 -4.19
CA ALA A 207 23.06 -26.45 -3.10
C ALA A 207 24.13 -25.43 -3.53
N GLN A 208 24.42 -25.31 -4.83
CA GLN A 208 25.34 -24.34 -5.38
C GLN A 208 24.68 -23.00 -5.72
N ALA A 209 23.34 -22.91 -5.71
CA ALA A 209 22.66 -21.67 -6.02
C ALA A 209 23.00 -20.59 -4.98
N GLU A 210 23.44 -19.44 -5.48
CA GLU A 210 23.86 -18.30 -4.67
C GLU A 210 22.75 -17.27 -4.55
N ALA A 211 22.52 -16.78 -3.34
CA ALA A 211 21.64 -15.65 -3.12
C ALA A 211 22.29 -14.38 -3.69
N PRO A 212 21.61 -13.59 -4.55
CA PRO A 212 22.18 -12.39 -5.14
C PRO A 212 22.39 -11.32 -4.07
N ARG A 213 23.62 -10.86 -3.89
CA ARG A 213 23.99 -9.87 -2.88
C ARG A 213 24.02 -8.43 -3.41
N ARG A 214 23.90 -8.27 -4.71
CA ARG A 214 23.77 -7.01 -5.45
C ARG A 214 22.61 -7.19 -6.41
N ARG A 215 22.35 -6.24 -7.27
CA ARG A 215 21.18 -6.28 -8.17
C ARG A 215 21.09 -7.47 -9.13
N GLY A 216 22.13 -8.25 -9.21
CA GLY A 216 22.13 -9.54 -9.89
C GLY A 216 21.91 -9.47 -11.41
N THR A 217 21.36 -10.54 -11.94
CA THR A 217 20.98 -10.71 -13.35
C THR A 217 19.47 -10.68 -13.54
N THR A 218 18.79 -9.80 -12.85
CA THR A 218 17.33 -9.62 -12.91
C THR A 218 16.56 -10.83 -12.35
N ALA A 219 16.60 -11.99 -13.02
CA ALA A 219 15.81 -13.16 -12.63
C ALA A 219 16.15 -13.68 -11.22
N ASP A 220 17.42 -13.74 -10.86
CA ASP A 220 17.86 -14.18 -9.54
C ASP A 220 17.45 -13.21 -8.42
N MET A 221 17.53 -11.90 -8.66
CA MET A 221 17.11 -10.90 -7.68
C MET A 221 15.58 -10.83 -7.55
N ILE A 222 14.84 -10.96 -8.65
CA ILE A 222 13.37 -11.08 -8.59
C ILE A 222 12.99 -12.28 -7.72
N ASP A 223 13.61 -13.44 -7.94
CA ASP A 223 13.34 -14.65 -7.16
C ASP A 223 13.70 -14.47 -5.68
N TRP A 224 14.81 -13.81 -5.37
CA TRP A 224 15.24 -13.53 -4.02
C TRP A 224 14.22 -12.65 -3.27
N ARG A 225 13.67 -11.62 -3.93
CA ARG A 225 12.67 -10.75 -3.31
C ARG A 225 11.30 -11.45 -3.19
N LEU A 226 10.87 -12.20 -4.18
CA LEU A 226 9.64 -13.00 -4.12
C LEU A 226 9.70 -14.09 -3.04
N PHE A 227 10.85 -14.72 -2.84
CA PHE A 227 11.05 -15.65 -1.73
C PHE A 227 10.77 -15.00 -0.37
N PHE A 228 11.16 -13.75 -0.18
CA PHE A 228 10.85 -13.05 1.06
C PHE A 228 9.41 -12.55 1.15
N ASN A 229 8.75 -12.28 0.04
CA ASN A 229 7.29 -12.08 0.05
C ASN A 229 6.57 -13.33 0.58
N ASP A 230 6.95 -14.51 0.09
CA ASP A 230 6.42 -15.77 0.58
C ASP A 230 6.78 -16.02 2.06
N THR A 231 7.99 -15.64 2.47
CA THR A 231 8.45 -15.75 3.88
C THR A 231 7.60 -14.93 4.83
N ILE A 232 7.35 -13.65 4.51
CA ILE A 232 6.49 -12.77 5.30
C ILE A 232 5.06 -13.35 5.38
N THR A 233 4.55 -13.80 4.26
CA THR A 233 3.20 -14.39 4.17
C THR A 233 3.08 -15.65 5.03
N GLU A 234 4.08 -16.50 5.01
CA GLU A 234 4.10 -17.72 5.81
C GLU A 234 4.27 -17.43 7.31
N ASP A 235 5.13 -16.48 7.69
CA ASP A 235 5.27 -16.08 9.09
C ASP A 235 3.96 -15.50 9.65
N TYR A 236 3.25 -14.71 8.86
CA TYR A 236 1.93 -14.23 9.24
C TYR A 236 0.93 -15.39 9.44
N ARG A 237 0.95 -16.38 8.55
CA ARG A 237 0.12 -17.59 8.70
C ARG A 237 0.40 -18.31 10.02
N LEU A 238 1.67 -18.53 10.37
CA LEU A 238 2.06 -19.15 11.64
C LEU A 238 1.54 -18.38 12.86
N ARG A 239 1.60 -17.07 12.83
CA ARG A 239 1.06 -16.20 13.93
C ARG A 239 -0.46 -16.35 14.05
N VAL A 240 -1.18 -16.34 12.93
CA VAL A 240 -2.65 -16.55 12.92
C VAL A 240 -2.99 -17.94 13.47
N GLU A 241 -2.31 -18.98 13.04
CA GLU A 241 -2.51 -20.35 13.52
C GLU A 241 -2.21 -20.49 15.02
N ALA A 242 -1.16 -19.81 15.50
CA ALA A 242 -0.81 -19.82 16.93
C ALA A 242 -1.92 -19.22 17.79
N VAL A 243 -2.51 -18.09 17.36
CA VAL A 243 -3.69 -17.51 18.04
C VAL A 243 -4.88 -18.47 17.96
N LYS A 244 -5.19 -18.98 16.77
CA LYS A 244 -6.39 -19.80 16.54
C LYS A 244 -6.39 -21.15 17.28
N ARG A 245 -5.26 -21.61 17.78
CA ARG A 245 -5.19 -22.79 18.66
C ARG A 245 -5.86 -22.54 20.02
N PHE A 246 -5.89 -21.31 20.49
CA PHE A 246 -6.42 -20.93 21.80
C PHE A 246 -7.66 -20.05 21.72
N ASP A 247 -7.78 -19.28 20.64
CA ASP A 247 -8.92 -18.38 20.43
C ASP A 247 -9.48 -18.50 19.00
N GLY A 248 -10.53 -19.30 18.88
CA GLY A 248 -11.29 -19.45 17.63
C GLY A 248 -12.39 -18.40 17.44
N ALA A 249 -12.67 -17.60 18.46
CA ALA A 249 -13.84 -16.69 18.48
C ALA A 249 -13.50 -15.28 17.98
N HIS A 250 -12.39 -14.71 18.39
CA HIS A 250 -12.01 -13.35 18.01
C HIS A 250 -11.33 -13.30 16.65
N PRO A 251 -11.58 -12.24 15.87
CA PRO A 251 -10.90 -12.01 14.60
C PRO A 251 -9.39 -11.82 14.80
N VAL A 252 -8.62 -12.24 13.78
CA VAL A 252 -7.17 -12.04 13.71
C VAL A 252 -6.84 -11.20 12.48
N MET A 253 -6.00 -10.20 12.64
CA MET A 253 -5.47 -9.35 11.57
C MET A 253 -3.98 -9.11 11.72
N CYS A 254 -3.36 -8.58 10.69
CA CYS A 254 -2.16 -7.72 10.79
C CYS A 254 -2.53 -6.32 10.32
N HIS A 255 -1.74 -5.32 10.64
CA HIS A 255 -1.82 -4.05 9.94
C HIS A 255 -0.52 -3.77 9.19
N THR A 256 -0.65 -3.45 7.90
CA THR A 256 0.48 -3.31 7.01
C THR A 256 1.08 -1.91 7.07
N VAL A 257 2.35 -1.80 6.67
CA VAL A 257 2.99 -0.51 6.38
C VAL A 257 2.16 0.26 5.36
N PRO A 258 2.22 1.60 5.37
CA PRO A 258 1.54 2.38 4.34
C PRO A 258 2.00 1.94 2.96
N PRO A 259 1.13 1.28 2.18
CA PRO A 259 1.49 0.88 0.84
C PRO A 259 1.50 2.11 -0.09
N PRO A 260 1.80 1.87 -1.31
CA PRO A 260 2.11 0.57 -1.94
C PRO A 260 3.54 0.45 -2.33
N LEU A 261 4.26 1.51 -2.14
CA LEU A 261 5.49 1.76 -2.85
C LEU A 261 6.64 1.18 -2.04
N PHE A 262 7.50 0.41 -2.69
CA PHE A 262 8.63 -0.33 -2.12
C PHE A 262 8.29 -1.67 -1.45
N ASN A 263 7.01 -2.08 -1.39
CA ASN A 263 6.64 -3.31 -0.68
C ASN A 263 7.31 -4.55 -1.26
N GLY A 264 7.38 -4.67 -2.60
CA GLY A 264 8.07 -5.78 -3.25
C GLY A 264 9.58 -5.77 -3.05
N VAL A 265 10.19 -4.60 -2.95
CA VAL A 265 11.65 -4.44 -2.86
C VAL A 265 12.15 -4.38 -1.43
N SER A 266 11.67 -3.44 -0.62
CA SER A 266 12.21 -3.20 0.74
C SER A 266 11.51 -4.01 1.81
N CYS A 267 10.21 -3.89 1.93
CA CYS A 267 9.45 -4.53 3.00
C CYS A 267 9.19 -6.00 2.74
N CYS A 268 9.17 -6.43 1.50
CA CYS A 268 8.74 -7.77 1.06
C CYS A 268 7.33 -8.13 1.52
N SER A 269 6.50 -7.13 1.84
CA SER A 269 5.10 -7.31 2.20
C SER A 269 4.23 -7.41 0.94
N ASP A 270 3.20 -8.24 1.00
CA ASP A 270 2.24 -8.44 -0.09
C ASP A 270 0.82 -8.42 0.48
N ASP A 271 0.16 -7.27 0.39
CA ASP A 271 -1.20 -7.09 0.92
C ASP A 271 -2.21 -8.07 0.31
N PHE A 272 -2.02 -8.46 -0.96
CA PHE A 272 -2.90 -9.43 -1.63
C PHE A 272 -2.74 -10.84 -1.06
N ALA A 273 -1.52 -11.23 -0.70
CA ALA A 273 -1.27 -12.52 -0.06
C ALA A 273 -1.68 -12.52 1.41
N LEU A 274 -1.32 -11.48 2.18
CA LEU A 274 -1.69 -11.31 3.59
C LEU A 274 -3.20 -11.22 3.78
N GLY A 275 -3.88 -10.46 2.92
CA GLY A 275 -5.32 -10.27 2.97
C GLY A 275 -6.14 -11.55 2.80
N ARG A 276 -5.57 -12.63 2.26
CA ARG A 276 -6.23 -13.94 2.15
C ARG A 276 -6.24 -14.73 3.46
N ILE A 277 -5.33 -14.42 4.39
CA ILE A 277 -5.08 -15.22 5.60
C ILE A 277 -5.97 -14.74 6.76
N GLY A 278 -5.82 -13.52 7.24
CA GLY A 278 -6.55 -13.00 8.41
C GLY A 278 -8.05 -12.91 8.22
N ASP A 279 -8.79 -12.71 9.31
CA ASP A 279 -10.25 -12.55 9.30
C ASP A 279 -10.66 -11.14 8.89
N MET A 280 -9.86 -10.15 9.20
CA MET A 280 -9.98 -8.76 8.81
C MET A 280 -8.59 -8.18 8.56
N PHE A 281 -8.50 -6.90 8.21
CA PHE A 281 -7.24 -6.29 7.84
C PHE A 281 -7.08 -4.88 8.40
N GLY A 282 -5.88 -4.58 8.90
CA GLY A 282 -5.49 -3.26 9.37
C GLY A 282 -4.45 -2.61 8.45
N ASN A 283 -4.32 -1.31 8.53
CA ASN A 283 -3.25 -0.58 7.87
C ASN A 283 -2.89 0.74 8.56
N SER A 284 -1.81 1.37 8.10
CA SER A 284 -1.32 2.67 8.54
C SER A 284 -1.45 3.74 7.43
N VAL A 285 -2.52 3.70 6.63
CA VAL A 285 -2.62 4.49 5.38
C VAL A 285 -2.90 5.99 5.58
N GLY A 286 -3.26 6.41 6.78
CA GLY A 286 -3.63 7.82 7.01
C GLY A 286 -4.75 8.27 6.07
N SER A 287 -4.52 9.33 5.29
CA SER A 287 -5.45 9.88 4.29
C SER A 287 -5.15 9.44 2.85
N SER A 288 -4.30 8.42 2.64
CA SER A 288 -3.94 7.97 1.29
C SER A 288 -5.09 7.22 0.62
N ALA A 289 -5.65 7.82 -0.43
CA ALA A 289 -6.66 7.19 -1.26
C ALA A 289 -6.11 5.98 -2.03
N LEU A 290 -4.88 6.08 -2.54
CA LEU A 290 -4.21 5.01 -3.28
C LEU A 290 -4.02 3.78 -2.39
N ALA A 291 -3.43 3.96 -1.22
CA ALA A 291 -3.19 2.88 -0.28
C ALA A 291 -4.50 2.21 0.18
N SER A 292 -5.51 3.01 0.52
CA SER A 292 -6.83 2.49 0.91
C SER A 292 -7.50 1.70 -0.22
N ASN A 293 -7.33 2.14 -1.47
CA ASN A 293 -7.92 1.45 -2.63
C ASN A 293 -7.19 0.14 -2.95
N ILE A 294 -5.86 0.12 -2.87
CA ILE A 294 -5.08 -1.11 -3.02
C ILE A 294 -5.50 -2.14 -1.97
N LEU A 295 -5.60 -1.71 -0.71
CA LEU A 295 -6.00 -2.58 0.38
C LEU A 295 -7.41 -3.14 0.19
N ARG A 296 -8.39 -2.30 -0.17
CA ARG A 296 -9.74 -2.75 -0.51
C ARG A 296 -9.72 -3.81 -1.62
N SER A 297 -8.89 -3.60 -2.63
CA SER A 297 -8.76 -4.56 -3.74
C SER A 297 -8.12 -5.87 -3.29
N ALA A 298 -7.14 -5.81 -2.39
CA ALA A 298 -6.44 -6.96 -1.85
C ALA A 298 -7.32 -7.85 -0.96
N VAL A 299 -8.09 -7.24 -0.04
CA VAL A 299 -8.87 -8.00 0.96
C VAL A 299 -10.32 -8.26 0.53
N ARG A 300 -10.78 -7.60 -0.52
CA ARG A 300 -12.12 -7.78 -1.13
C ARG A 300 -13.29 -7.59 -0.16
N ASP A 301 -13.83 -8.68 0.38
CA ASP A 301 -15.06 -8.69 1.17
C ASP A 301 -14.83 -8.65 2.69
N LYS A 302 -13.56 -8.62 3.14
CA LYS A 302 -13.23 -8.53 4.58
C LYS A 302 -13.33 -7.09 5.07
N ASP A 303 -13.57 -6.95 6.36
CA ASP A 303 -13.60 -5.64 7.01
C ASP A 303 -12.18 -5.07 7.14
N ILE A 304 -12.06 -3.75 6.93
CA ILE A 304 -10.81 -2.99 6.95
C ILE A 304 -10.91 -1.90 8.00
N ILE A 305 -9.86 -1.75 8.81
CA ILE A 305 -9.68 -0.60 9.70
C ILE A 305 -8.37 0.11 9.41
N ASN A 306 -8.35 1.42 9.60
CA ASN A 306 -7.12 2.19 9.66
C ASN A 306 -6.59 2.09 11.10
N SER A 307 -5.71 1.11 11.31
CA SER A 307 -5.29 0.64 12.64
C SER A 307 -4.23 1.53 13.27
N GLU A 308 -3.62 2.42 12.45
CA GLU A 308 -2.63 3.37 12.90
C GLU A 308 -2.69 4.65 12.06
N VAL A 309 -3.45 5.64 12.54
CA VAL A 309 -3.60 6.93 11.85
C VAL A 309 -2.66 7.95 12.47
N HIS A 310 -1.67 8.38 11.72
CA HIS A 310 -0.77 9.46 12.10
C HIS A 310 -1.39 10.82 11.74
N ALA A 311 -2.00 11.49 12.71
CA ALA A 311 -2.57 12.83 12.50
C ALA A 311 -1.58 13.95 12.81
N VAL A 312 -0.64 13.73 13.73
CA VAL A 312 0.41 14.69 14.11
C VAL A 312 1.76 14.12 13.72
N TYR A 313 2.62 14.94 13.14
CA TYR A 313 3.98 14.56 12.74
C TYR A 313 5.02 15.48 13.40
N GLY A 314 6.23 14.96 13.61
CA GLY A 314 7.35 15.73 14.10
C GLY A 314 7.82 15.31 15.48
N SER A 315 8.78 16.08 16.01
CA SER A 315 9.36 15.93 17.34
C SER A 315 9.76 17.28 17.89
N SER A 316 10.23 17.32 19.14
CA SER A 316 10.57 18.59 19.82
C SER A 316 11.43 19.55 19.00
N LEU A 317 12.46 19.02 18.31
CA LEU A 317 13.40 19.85 17.55
C LEU A 317 13.04 20.02 16.08
N ASN A 318 12.24 19.09 15.51
CA ASN A 318 11.81 19.13 14.12
C ASN A 318 10.50 19.89 13.90
N GLY A 319 9.94 20.45 15.00
CA GLY A 319 8.62 21.05 14.98
C GLY A 319 7.49 20.02 14.86
N PHE A 320 6.26 20.48 14.96
CA PHE A 320 5.08 19.65 14.84
C PHE A 320 4.22 20.13 13.68
N HIS A 321 3.87 19.22 12.77
CA HIS A 321 2.68 19.41 11.97
C HIS A 321 1.46 19.13 12.85
N ARG A 322 0.61 20.12 13.03
CA ARG A 322 -0.66 19.95 13.73
C ARG A 322 -1.77 19.91 12.70
N PRO A 323 -2.58 18.86 12.68
CA PRO A 323 -3.67 18.75 11.72
C PRO A 323 -4.70 19.87 11.97
N ASP A 324 -5.23 20.41 10.92
CA ASP A 324 -6.43 21.22 10.95
C ASP A 324 -7.70 20.34 10.81
N PHE A 325 -8.86 20.97 10.85
CA PHE A 325 -10.14 20.26 10.72
C PHE A 325 -10.27 19.53 9.36
N ASN A 326 -9.73 20.12 8.28
CA ASN A 326 -9.74 19.48 6.96
C ASN A 326 -8.85 18.25 6.91
N ASP A 327 -7.69 18.28 7.55
CA ASP A 327 -6.82 17.10 7.67
C ASP A 327 -7.54 15.95 8.39
N MET A 328 -8.29 16.28 9.46
CA MET A 328 -9.08 15.28 10.20
C MET A 328 -10.21 14.70 9.33
N LEU A 329 -10.89 15.53 8.53
CA LEU A 329 -11.87 15.03 7.56
C LEU A 329 -11.21 14.11 6.52
N ARG A 330 -10.03 14.45 6.02
CA ARG A 330 -9.30 13.63 5.07
C ARG A 330 -8.92 12.28 5.66
N HIS A 331 -8.42 12.22 6.90
CA HIS A 331 -8.08 10.97 7.57
C HIS A 331 -9.28 10.03 7.77
N ILE A 332 -10.47 10.57 7.87
CA ILE A 332 -11.70 9.79 8.07
C ILE A 332 -12.37 9.44 6.73
N PHE A 333 -12.68 10.46 5.92
CA PHE A 333 -13.60 10.27 4.79
C PHE A 333 -12.93 9.71 3.54
N ILE A 334 -11.64 10.00 3.28
CA ILE A 334 -10.94 9.41 2.12
C ILE A 334 -10.81 7.88 2.27
N PRO A 335 -10.32 7.32 3.39
CA PRO A 335 -10.32 5.87 3.58
C PRO A 335 -11.72 5.27 3.58
N MET A 336 -12.71 5.96 4.15
CA MET A 336 -14.12 5.50 4.16
C MET A 336 -14.65 5.26 2.75
N THR A 337 -14.38 6.15 1.79
CA THR A 337 -14.79 5.97 0.38
C THR A 337 -14.17 4.74 -0.27
N ASN A 338 -13.15 4.16 0.35
CA ASN A 338 -12.47 2.93 -0.04
C ASN A 338 -12.77 1.74 0.88
N GLY A 339 -13.81 1.83 1.71
CA GLY A 339 -14.31 0.72 2.52
C GLY A 339 -13.68 0.55 3.90
N VAL A 340 -12.84 1.49 4.34
CA VAL A 340 -12.34 1.52 5.72
C VAL A 340 -13.49 1.87 6.67
N LYS A 341 -13.66 1.08 7.74
CA LYS A 341 -14.76 1.17 8.71
C LYS A 341 -14.28 1.23 10.15
N GLY A 342 -13.14 1.86 10.39
CA GLY A 342 -12.61 2.07 11.74
C GLY A 342 -11.30 2.83 11.72
N TRP A 343 -11.03 3.57 12.78
CA TRP A 343 -9.86 4.44 12.88
C TRP A 343 -9.28 4.39 14.28
N LEU A 344 -8.04 3.99 14.41
CA LEU A 344 -7.24 4.03 15.63
C LEU A 344 -6.09 5.00 15.41
N PHE A 345 -6.13 6.13 16.10
CA PHE A 345 -5.12 7.18 15.95
C PHE A 345 -3.88 6.86 16.77
N TRP A 346 -2.72 7.08 16.20
CA TRP A 346 -1.43 7.11 16.85
C TRP A 346 -1.16 8.54 17.31
N GLN A 347 -1.22 8.83 18.64
CA GLN A 347 -1.73 8.04 19.74
C GLN A 347 -2.50 8.94 20.74
N TYR A 348 -3.06 8.39 21.81
CA TYR A 348 -3.85 9.19 22.75
C TYR A 348 -2.96 10.19 23.51
N ARG A 349 -1.96 9.72 24.25
CA ARG A 349 -0.98 10.58 24.92
C ARG A 349 0.29 10.75 24.10
N PRO A 350 0.96 11.92 24.20
CA PRO A 350 2.26 12.10 23.56
C PRO A 350 3.27 11.08 24.07
N GLU A 351 4.13 10.63 23.18
CA GLU A 351 5.28 9.83 23.56
C GLU A 351 6.23 10.63 24.47
N ILE A 352 6.77 10.00 25.49
CA ILE A 352 7.66 10.65 26.47
C ILE A 352 9.07 10.07 26.52
N LEU A 353 9.32 9.03 25.73
CA LEU A 353 10.62 8.36 25.62
C LEU A 353 11.09 8.26 24.17
N GLY A 354 12.38 8.38 23.95
CA GLY A 354 13.00 8.20 22.65
C GLY A 354 12.82 9.37 21.67
N SER A 355 13.17 9.14 20.42
CA SER A 355 13.22 10.16 19.37
C SER A 355 11.84 10.71 18.97
N GLU A 356 10.78 10.00 19.27
CA GLU A 356 9.39 10.39 18.99
C GLU A 356 8.80 11.32 20.08
N SER A 357 9.53 11.57 21.17
CA SER A 357 9.05 12.43 22.26
C SER A 357 9.12 13.92 21.88
N PRO A 358 8.09 14.73 22.21
CA PRO A 358 6.76 14.42 22.73
C PRO A 358 5.69 14.46 21.60
N ALA A 359 5.86 13.71 20.54
CA ALA A 359 4.98 13.69 19.35
C ALA A 359 3.66 12.92 19.58
N TRP A 360 2.79 12.99 18.59
CA TRP A 360 1.64 12.14 18.30
C TRP A 360 0.40 12.30 19.19
N GLY A 361 0.48 12.98 20.32
CA GLY A 361 -0.61 13.01 21.29
C GLY A 361 -1.91 13.70 20.81
N SER A 362 -3.04 13.01 20.99
CA SER A 362 -4.38 13.58 20.87
C SER A 362 -4.69 14.53 22.04
N VAL A 363 -4.19 14.24 23.19
CA VAL A 363 -4.14 15.15 24.33
C VAL A 363 -2.70 15.64 24.53
N ASP A 364 -2.53 16.70 25.32
CA ASP A 364 -1.21 17.17 25.69
C ASP A 364 -0.58 16.30 26.82
N LEU A 365 0.67 16.61 27.20
CA LEU A 365 1.36 15.88 28.28
C LEU A 365 0.62 15.90 29.63
N LYS A 366 -0.29 16.85 29.86
CA LYS A 366 -1.14 16.95 31.05
C LYS A 366 -2.49 16.26 30.89
N GLY A 367 -2.78 15.67 29.72
CA GLY A 367 -4.05 15.02 29.41
C GLY A 367 -5.18 15.96 29.00
N ARG A 368 -4.86 17.21 28.60
CA ARG A 368 -5.85 18.19 28.15
C ARG A 368 -6.07 18.06 26.65
N ASP A 369 -7.31 18.28 26.18
CA ASP A 369 -7.68 18.22 24.78
C ASP A 369 -6.87 19.19 23.91
N THR A 370 -6.24 18.65 22.87
CA THR A 370 -5.69 19.46 21.78
C THR A 370 -6.80 19.96 20.86
N PRO A 371 -6.54 20.92 19.98
CA PRO A 371 -7.55 21.34 18.97
C PRO A 371 -8.06 20.17 18.15
N TRP A 372 -7.18 19.32 17.61
CA TRP A 372 -7.60 18.21 16.76
C TRP A 372 -8.35 17.08 17.51
N HIS A 373 -8.13 16.93 18.83
CA HIS A 373 -8.97 16.06 19.64
C HIS A 373 -10.42 16.54 19.68
N ARG A 374 -10.63 17.86 19.79
CA ARG A 374 -11.97 18.46 19.76
C ARG A 374 -12.61 18.32 18.36
N ASP A 375 -11.83 18.54 17.31
CA ASP A 375 -12.28 18.37 15.93
C ASP A 375 -12.70 16.90 15.67
N LEU A 376 -11.93 15.94 16.16
CA LEU A 376 -12.26 14.53 16.06
C LEU A 376 -13.55 14.18 16.81
N LYS A 377 -13.82 14.79 17.98
CA LYS A 377 -15.10 14.59 18.71
C LYS A 377 -16.31 15.09 17.92
N GLU A 378 -16.18 16.22 17.20
CA GLU A 378 -17.22 16.72 16.31
C GLU A 378 -17.52 15.71 15.18
N ILE A 379 -16.46 15.23 14.52
CA ILE A 379 -16.59 14.22 13.45
C ILE A 379 -17.19 12.91 14.01
N LEU A 380 -16.76 12.48 15.19
CA LEU A 380 -17.29 11.28 15.86
C LEU A 380 -18.80 11.36 16.08
N GLY A 381 -19.31 12.55 16.42
CA GLY A 381 -20.77 12.78 16.52
C GLY A 381 -21.51 12.49 15.21
N PHE A 382 -20.92 12.85 14.07
CA PHE A 382 -21.46 12.51 12.75
C PHE A 382 -21.38 11.00 12.49
N LEU A 383 -20.22 10.39 12.72
CA LEU A 383 -20.01 8.95 12.50
C LEU A 383 -21.01 8.10 13.27
N LYS A 384 -21.27 8.43 14.53
CA LYS A 384 -22.26 7.73 15.37
C LYS A 384 -23.68 7.79 14.81
N ARG A 385 -24.10 8.95 14.30
CA ARG A 385 -25.43 9.09 13.69
C ARG A 385 -25.58 8.24 12.43
N HIS A 386 -24.52 8.01 11.71
CA HIS A 386 -24.50 7.26 10.45
C HIS A 386 -23.88 5.86 10.55
N GLU A 387 -23.58 5.37 11.76
CA GLU A 387 -22.89 4.11 12.01
C GLU A 387 -23.48 2.94 11.22
N ALA A 388 -24.80 2.74 11.32
CA ALA A 388 -25.47 1.65 10.62
C ALA A 388 -25.31 1.73 9.09
N LEU A 389 -25.36 2.94 8.52
CA LEU A 389 -25.17 3.17 7.09
C LEU A 389 -23.73 2.89 6.68
N ILE A 390 -22.76 3.38 7.45
CA ILE A 390 -21.33 3.18 7.18
C ILE A 390 -20.99 1.68 7.25
N LEU A 391 -21.47 0.97 8.26
CA LEU A 391 -21.22 -0.47 8.41
C LEU A 391 -21.86 -1.29 7.28
N ALA A 392 -23.03 -0.90 6.82
CA ALA A 392 -23.72 -1.57 5.71
C ALA A 392 -23.14 -1.24 4.34
N ASP A 393 -22.47 -0.09 4.20
CA ASP A 393 -21.97 0.39 2.92
C ASP A 393 -20.93 -0.58 2.31
N ARG A 394 -20.95 -0.66 1.01
CA ARG A 394 -19.97 -1.39 0.19
C ARG A 394 -19.57 -0.50 -0.97
N PRO A 395 -18.34 0.02 -0.97
CA PRO A 395 -17.85 0.84 -2.07
C PRO A 395 -18.04 0.13 -3.42
N ASP A 396 -18.38 0.91 -4.44
CA ASP A 396 -18.56 0.40 -5.79
C ASP A 396 -17.27 -0.28 -6.28
N ARG A 397 -17.41 -1.52 -6.75
CA ARG A 397 -16.30 -2.22 -7.41
C ARG A 397 -16.02 -1.55 -8.75
N GLY A 398 -14.78 -1.20 -8.97
CA GLY A 398 -14.37 -0.43 -10.14
C GLY A 398 -14.66 -1.13 -11.46
N LYS A 399 -15.04 -0.33 -12.46
CA LYS A 399 -15.08 -0.76 -13.87
C LYS A 399 -13.73 -0.52 -14.57
N VAL A 400 -12.77 0.06 -13.87
CA VAL A 400 -11.40 0.31 -14.33
C VAL A 400 -10.45 -0.49 -13.47
N GLY A 401 -9.64 -1.33 -14.11
CA GLY A 401 -8.60 -2.12 -13.47
C GLY A 401 -7.23 -1.46 -13.59
N ILE A 402 -6.40 -1.54 -12.56
CA ILE A 402 -4.97 -1.24 -12.62
C ILE A 402 -4.20 -2.49 -12.22
N CYS A 403 -3.27 -2.92 -13.08
CA CYS A 403 -2.40 -4.05 -12.80
C CYS A 403 -1.22 -3.61 -11.93
N LEU A 404 -1.04 -4.24 -10.77
CA LEU A 404 0.14 -4.13 -9.91
C LEU A 404 1.12 -5.24 -10.23
N SER A 405 2.34 -4.88 -10.63
CA SER A 405 3.39 -5.86 -10.90
C SER A 405 4.57 -5.70 -9.96
N LYS A 406 4.64 -6.55 -8.94
CA LYS A 406 5.81 -6.63 -8.04
C LYS A 406 7.09 -6.90 -8.82
N ARG A 407 7.01 -7.72 -9.86
CA ARG A 407 8.15 -8.09 -10.71
C ARG A 407 8.67 -6.89 -11.50
N SER A 408 7.77 -6.04 -12.02
CA SER A 408 8.16 -4.78 -12.68
C SER A 408 8.69 -3.74 -11.70
N GLU A 409 8.17 -3.67 -10.46
CA GLU A 409 8.71 -2.84 -9.39
C GLU A 409 10.15 -3.25 -9.05
N ILE A 410 10.37 -4.54 -8.79
CA ILE A 410 11.70 -5.10 -8.50
C ILE A 410 12.66 -4.87 -9.68
N TYR A 411 12.19 -5.09 -10.91
CA TYR A 411 12.98 -4.82 -12.12
C TYR A 411 13.34 -3.34 -12.24
N SER A 412 12.39 -2.44 -12.02
CA SER A 412 12.65 -0.98 -12.03
C SER A 412 13.78 -0.63 -11.07
N TRP A 413 13.72 -1.16 -9.84
CA TRP A 413 14.78 -0.96 -8.85
C TRP A 413 16.12 -1.54 -9.29
N ILE A 414 16.17 -2.74 -9.89
CA ILE A 414 17.39 -3.34 -10.43
C ILE A 414 17.99 -2.44 -11.51
N ALA A 415 17.18 -1.96 -12.44
CA ALA A 415 17.62 -1.22 -13.62
C ALA A 415 18.01 0.23 -13.33
N THR A 416 17.26 0.91 -12.45
CA THR A 416 17.38 2.36 -12.25
C THR A 416 17.92 2.76 -10.87
N HIS A 417 18.23 1.81 -10.01
CA HIS A 417 18.69 2.03 -8.63
C HIS A 417 17.65 2.62 -7.67
N GLY A 418 16.39 2.66 -8.10
CA GLY A 418 15.24 3.10 -7.32
C GLY A 418 13.95 2.56 -7.93
N THR A 419 12.88 2.58 -7.18
CA THR A 419 11.54 2.15 -7.66
C THR A 419 10.76 3.28 -8.34
N GLU A 420 11.31 4.49 -8.34
CA GLU A 420 10.62 5.73 -8.73
C GLU A 420 9.97 5.67 -10.11
N VAL A 421 10.58 4.99 -11.09
CA VAL A 421 10.02 4.91 -12.44
C VAL A 421 8.70 4.15 -12.44
N TYR A 422 8.66 3.01 -11.75
CA TYR A 422 7.45 2.22 -11.58
C TYR A 422 6.42 2.95 -10.72
N ASP A 423 6.87 3.48 -9.58
CA ASP A 423 6.01 4.12 -8.58
C ASP A 423 5.32 5.37 -9.12
N GLN A 424 6.08 6.25 -9.80
CA GLN A 424 5.49 7.45 -10.42
C GLN A 424 4.49 7.10 -11.51
N SER A 425 4.76 6.04 -12.30
CA SER A 425 3.82 5.59 -13.31
C SER A 425 2.52 5.08 -12.69
N LEU A 426 2.63 4.23 -11.65
CA LEU A 426 1.48 3.72 -10.91
C LEU A 426 0.65 4.83 -10.26
N GLN A 427 1.31 5.74 -9.51
CA GLN A 427 0.65 6.85 -8.81
C GLN A 427 -0.04 7.80 -9.79
N GLY A 428 0.65 8.14 -10.88
CA GLY A 428 0.12 9.07 -11.87
C GLY A 428 -1.08 8.51 -12.60
N VAL A 429 -1.04 7.23 -13.01
CA VAL A 429 -2.21 6.54 -13.60
C VAL A 429 -3.37 6.53 -12.62
N TYR A 430 -3.14 6.14 -11.37
CA TYR A 430 -4.18 6.14 -10.34
C TYR A 430 -4.76 7.54 -10.12
N SER A 431 -3.90 8.55 -9.95
CA SER A 431 -4.31 9.94 -9.72
C SER A 431 -5.14 10.48 -10.88
N LEU A 432 -4.72 10.22 -12.13
CA LEU A 432 -5.43 10.64 -13.32
C LEU A 432 -6.83 10.01 -13.41
N LEU A 433 -6.92 8.70 -13.26
CA LEU A 433 -8.18 7.97 -13.31
C LEU A 433 -9.12 8.37 -12.17
N ARG A 434 -8.58 8.58 -10.96
CA ARG A 434 -9.33 9.03 -9.80
C ARG A 434 -9.89 10.46 -9.97
N ARG A 435 -9.07 11.38 -10.46
CA ARG A 435 -9.47 12.77 -10.79
C ARG A 435 -10.51 12.84 -11.92
N SER A 436 -10.56 11.79 -12.74
CA SER A 436 -11.61 11.59 -13.75
C SER A 436 -12.88 10.95 -13.17
N ASN A 437 -13.05 10.87 -11.84
CA ASN A 437 -14.21 10.30 -11.15
C ASN A 437 -14.50 8.82 -11.41
N LEU A 438 -13.48 8.04 -11.72
CA LEU A 438 -13.61 6.62 -11.98
C LEU A 438 -13.50 5.80 -10.70
N SER A 439 -14.27 4.73 -10.59
CA SER A 439 -14.10 3.69 -9.58
C SER A 439 -13.04 2.70 -10.07
N ILE A 440 -11.98 2.53 -9.27
CA ILE A 440 -10.79 1.78 -9.63
C ILE A 440 -10.69 0.53 -8.76
N GLU A 441 -10.26 -0.57 -9.32
CA GLU A 441 -9.90 -1.80 -8.62
C GLU A 441 -8.51 -2.24 -9.05
N PHE A 442 -7.67 -2.61 -8.09
CA PHE A 442 -6.35 -3.17 -8.35
C PHE A 442 -6.39 -4.70 -8.42
N PHE A 443 -5.47 -5.26 -9.19
CA PHE A 443 -5.17 -6.69 -9.21
C PHE A 443 -3.69 -6.89 -9.50
N THR A 444 -3.13 -8.04 -9.10
CA THR A 444 -1.70 -8.31 -9.31
C THR A 444 -1.45 -8.97 -10.68
N ASP A 445 -0.23 -8.86 -11.17
CA ASP A 445 0.22 -9.56 -12.36
C ASP A 445 0.19 -11.09 -12.20
N GLU A 446 0.29 -11.61 -10.98
CA GLU A 446 0.09 -13.04 -10.65
C GLU A 446 -1.39 -13.44 -10.76
N GLU A 447 -2.31 -12.54 -10.39
CA GLU A 447 -3.75 -12.78 -10.55
C GLU A 447 -4.19 -12.70 -12.01
N LEU A 448 -3.42 -12.06 -12.88
CA LEU A 448 -3.78 -11.87 -14.29
C LEU A 448 -4.03 -13.21 -15.00
N GLU A 449 -3.25 -14.24 -14.72
CA GLU A 449 -3.36 -15.56 -15.33
C GLU A 449 -4.64 -16.32 -14.92
N THR A 450 -5.16 -16.04 -13.73
CA THR A 450 -6.32 -16.73 -13.17
C THR A 450 -7.59 -15.88 -13.13
N ARG A 451 -7.46 -14.56 -13.28
CA ARG A 451 -8.55 -13.62 -13.15
C ARG A 451 -9.26 -13.36 -14.48
N LYS A 452 -10.58 -13.46 -14.47
CA LYS A 452 -11.38 -12.96 -15.58
C LYS A 452 -11.44 -11.43 -15.53
N LEU A 453 -10.87 -10.78 -16.55
CA LEU A 453 -10.89 -9.32 -16.72
C LEU A 453 -12.25 -8.78 -17.18
N SER A 454 -13.19 -9.63 -17.54
CA SER A 454 -14.51 -9.28 -18.12
C SER A 454 -15.37 -8.34 -17.27
N GLY A 455 -15.05 -8.16 -15.97
CA GLY A 455 -15.69 -7.18 -15.09
C GLY A 455 -15.28 -5.73 -15.37
N PHE A 456 -14.11 -5.54 -15.99
CA PHE A 456 -13.57 -4.22 -16.33
C PHE A 456 -13.98 -3.79 -17.73
N LYS A 457 -14.09 -2.48 -17.93
CA LYS A 457 -14.23 -1.84 -19.25
C LYS A 457 -12.88 -1.34 -19.77
N LEU A 458 -12.00 -0.97 -18.85
CA LEU A 458 -10.63 -0.54 -19.13
C LEU A 458 -9.69 -1.17 -18.11
N VAL A 459 -8.56 -1.67 -18.56
CA VAL A 459 -7.44 -2.12 -17.73
C VAL A 459 -6.19 -1.36 -18.12
N TRP A 460 -5.50 -0.81 -17.14
CA TRP A 460 -4.23 -0.10 -17.34
C TRP A 460 -3.07 -0.89 -16.72
N PHE A 461 -1.99 -0.98 -17.48
CA PHE A 461 -0.75 -1.64 -17.10
C PHE A 461 0.36 -0.59 -16.94
N PRO A 462 0.48 0.07 -15.77
CA PRO A 462 1.53 1.08 -15.54
C PRO A 462 2.90 0.41 -15.55
N ALA A 463 3.83 0.94 -16.36
CA ALA A 463 5.23 0.48 -16.41
C ALA A 463 5.37 -1.05 -16.32
N ALA A 464 4.59 -1.80 -17.10
CA ALA A 464 4.54 -3.27 -17.08
C ALA A 464 5.76 -3.87 -17.80
N PHE A 465 6.95 -3.63 -17.25
CA PHE A 465 8.22 -4.05 -17.83
C PHE A 465 8.40 -5.56 -17.93
N CYS A 466 7.83 -6.30 -16.98
CA CYS A 466 7.96 -7.74 -16.86
C CYS A 466 6.61 -8.41 -17.14
N MET A 467 6.55 -9.30 -18.13
CA MET A 467 5.34 -10.04 -18.49
C MET A 467 5.68 -11.48 -18.93
N THR A 468 4.64 -12.28 -19.14
CA THR A 468 4.71 -13.56 -19.84
C THR A 468 3.87 -13.54 -21.11
N PRO A 469 4.13 -14.41 -22.09
CA PRO A 469 3.26 -14.60 -23.25
C PRO A 469 1.83 -15.02 -22.86
N GLU A 470 1.66 -15.81 -21.82
CA GLU A 470 0.34 -16.23 -21.30
C GLU A 470 -0.46 -15.04 -20.78
N GLN A 471 0.18 -14.11 -20.09
CA GLN A 471 -0.47 -12.88 -19.63
C GLN A 471 -0.94 -12.03 -20.81
N THR A 472 -0.15 -11.96 -21.88
CA THR A 472 -0.56 -11.30 -23.13
C THR A 472 -1.75 -11.99 -23.78
N ALA A 473 -1.80 -13.32 -23.76
CA ALA A 473 -2.95 -14.09 -24.28
C ALA A 473 -4.24 -13.77 -23.50
N VAL A 474 -4.17 -13.66 -22.16
CA VAL A 474 -5.32 -13.24 -21.34
C VAL A 474 -5.80 -11.82 -21.73
N VAL A 475 -4.88 -10.91 -21.99
CA VAL A 475 -5.21 -9.55 -22.45
C VAL A 475 -5.83 -9.57 -23.85
N ALA A 476 -5.33 -10.42 -24.75
CA ALA A 476 -5.89 -10.59 -26.08
C ALA A 476 -7.35 -11.09 -26.04
N ASP A 477 -7.64 -12.09 -25.20
CA ASP A 477 -9.00 -12.60 -24.99
C ASP A 477 -9.92 -11.53 -24.38
N TYR A 478 -9.44 -10.78 -23.37
CA TYR A 478 -10.18 -9.70 -22.75
C TYR A 478 -10.55 -8.60 -23.75
N THR A 479 -9.60 -8.17 -24.57
CA THR A 479 -9.84 -7.13 -25.58
C THR A 479 -10.72 -7.65 -26.72
N ALA A 480 -10.57 -8.90 -27.13
CA ALA A 480 -11.48 -9.52 -28.13
C ALA A 480 -12.95 -9.50 -27.66
N GLN A 481 -13.20 -9.58 -26.35
CA GLN A 481 -14.54 -9.55 -25.74
C GLN A 481 -15.08 -8.14 -25.46
N GLY A 482 -14.38 -7.08 -25.85
CA GLY A 482 -14.86 -5.69 -25.75
C GLY A 482 -14.20 -4.84 -24.68
N GLY A 483 -13.16 -5.35 -24.00
CA GLY A 483 -12.34 -4.59 -23.06
C GLY A 483 -11.34 -3.67 -23.75
N THR A 484 -10.84 -2.68 -23.04
CA THR A 484 -9.72 -1.83 -23.47
C THR A 484 -8.52 -2.05 -22.56
N ALA A 485 -7.37 -2.44 -23.13
CA ALA A 485 -6.10 -2.57 -22.41
C ALA A 485 -5.15 -1.44 -22.80
N VAL A 486 -4.51 -0.80 -21.80
CA VAL A 486 -3.57 0.32 -22.01
C VAL A 486 -2.21 -0.05 -21.46
N PHE A 487 -1.18 0.04 -22.29
CA PHE A 487 0.21 -0.18 -21.94
C PHE A 487 1.04 1.10 -22.13
N GLU A 488 2.03 1.28 -21.28
CA GLU A 488 3.02 2.36 -21.39
C GLU A 488 4.32 1.86 -22.06
N ALA A 489 5.32 2.73 -22.14
CA ALA A 489 6.61 2.41 -22.71
C ALA A 489 7.24 1.15 -22.10
N PHE A 490 7.93 0.37 -22.94
CA PHE A 490 8.69 -0.83 -22.54
C PHE A 490 7.84 -2.00 -21.97
N ALA A 491 6.56 -2.07 -22.28
CA ALA A 491 5.72 -3.18 -21.84
C ALA A 491 6.26 -4.53 -22.32
N GLY A 492 6.33 -5.51 -21.40
CA GLY A 492 6.81 -6.86 -21.67
C GLY A 492 8.29 -6.96 -22.02
N MET A 493 9.10 -5.94 -21.71
CA MET A 493 10.51 -5.89 -22.07
C MET A 493 11.31 -7.09 -21.51
N ILE A 494 10.97 -7.54 -20.32
CA ILE A 494 11.54 -8.74 -19.69
C ILE A 494 10.52 -9.85 -19.71
N ASN A 495 10.88 -10.93 -20.40
CA ASN A 495 10.07 -12.14 -20.41
C ASN A 495 10.28 -12.91 -19.10
N LEU A 496 9.20 -13.08 -18.33
CA LEU A 496 9.27 -13.74 -17.03
C LEU A 496 9.48 -15.27 -17.14
N ASP A 497 9.26 -15.90 -18.28
CA ASP A 497 9.50 -17.35 -18.46
C ASP A 497 10.96 -17.65 -18.78
N THR A 498 11.59 -16.78 -19.56
CA THR A 498 13.00 -16.97 -19.96
C THR A 498 13.98 -16.22 -19.05
N GLY A 499 13.54 -15.16 -18.36
CA GLY A 499 14.38 -14.26 -17.60
C GLY A 499 15.19 -13.28 -18.45
N LEU A 500 14.95 -13.27 -19.74
CA LEU A 500 15.75 -12.51 -20.70
C LEU A 500 14.95 -11.28 -21.18
N HIS A 501 15.71 -10.31 -21.69
CA HIS A 501 15.16 -9.20 -22.44
C HIS A 501 14.63 -9.71 -23.78
N GLU A 502 13.43 -9.29 -24.15
CA GLU A 502 12.85 -9.58 -25.46
C GLU A 502 13.61 -8.83 -26.56
N ASP A 503 13.70 -9.45 -27.72
CA ASP A 503 14.33 -8.85 -28.90
C ASP A 503 13.34 -7.99 -29.73
N THR A 504 12.05 -8.17 -29.51
CA THR A 504 10.97 -7.38 -30.10
C THR A 504 10.18 -6.68 -29.02
N LEU A 505 9.94 -5.37 -29.14
CA LEU A 505 9.18 -4.57 -28.19
C LEU A 505 7.99 -3.85 -28.86
N PRO A 506 6.83 -3.76 -28.18
CA PRO A 506 6.49 -4.34 -26.87
C PRO A 506 6.65 -5.86 -26.89
N GLY A 507 7.18 -6.41 -25.78
CA GLY A 507 7.58 -7.82 -25.72
C GLY A 507 6.45 -8.80 -25.43
N CYS A 508 6.80 -10.09 -25.29
CA CYS A 508 5.88 -11.16 -24.90
C CYS A 508 4.64 -11.29 -25.80
N GLY A 509 4.77 -10.99 -27.12
CA GLY A 509 3.66 -11.03 -28.09
C GLY A 509 2.79 -9.76 -28.11
N LEU A 510 3.10 -8.75 -27.31
CA LEU A 510 2.35 -7.47 -27.33
C LEU A 510 2.55 -6.69 -28.63
N ALA A 511 3.67 -6.83 -29.34
CA ALA A 511 3.89 -6.17 -30.62
C ALA A 511 2.82 -6.61 -31.66
N GLU A 512 2.58 -7.91 -31.76
CA GLU A 512 1.51 -8.44 -32.62
C GLU A 512 0.13 -7.96 -32.18
N LEU A 513 -0.13 -7.95 -30.85
CA LEU A 513 -1.42 -7.55 -30.31
C LEU A 513 -1.69 -6.06 -30.48
N SER A 514 -0.69 -5.20 -30.31
CA SER A 514 -0.81 -3.73 -30.42
C SER A 514 -0.65 -3.20 -31.83
N GLY A 515 -0.07 -3.98 -32.73
CA GLY A 515 0.20 -3.60 -34.11
C GLY A 515 1.33 -2.60 -34.31
N VAL A 516 2.22 -2.50 -33.31
CA VAL A 516 3.40 -1.64 -33.35
C VAL A 516 4.64 -2.38 -32.89
N GLU A 517 5.79 -2.01 -33.45
CA GLU A 517 7.09 -2.57 -33.10
C GLU A 517 8.09 -1.45 -32.87
N LEU A 518 8.95 -1.58 -31.86
CA LEU A 518 9.93 -0.58 -31.48
C LEU A 518 11.03 -0.47 -32.53
N ASP A 519 11.21 0.72 -33.07
CA ASP A 519 12.28 1.07 -34.00
C ASP A 519 13.46 1.73 -33.27
N SER A 520 13.20 2.72 -32.41
CA SER A 520 14.24 3.44 -31.68
C SER A 520 13.77 4.07 -30.40
N VAL A 521 14.71 4.31 -29.48
CA VAL A 521 14.47 4.91 -28.16
C VAL A 521 15.26 6.20 -28.02
N PHE A 522 14.58 7.26 -27.63
CA PHE A 522 15.23 8.50 -27.20
C PHE A 522 14.97 8.69 -25.70
N SER A 523 16.04 8.83 -24.92
CA SER A 523 15.94 9.15 -23.50
C SER A 523 16.27 10.62 -23.29
N THR A 524 15.56 11.26 -22.38
CA THR A 524 15.92 12.58 -21.89
C THR A 524 17.08 12.53 -20.90
N ALA A 525 17.46 11.34 -20.43
CA ALA A 525 18.61 11.15 -19.58
C ALA A 525 19.92 11.20 -20.40
N MET A 526 20.88 11.99 -19.95
CA MET A 526 22.25 12.00 -20.51
C MET A 526 23.16 11.10 -19.70
N ILE A 527 23.98 10.29 -20.37
CA ILE A 527 25.07 9.55 -19.76
C ILE A 527 26.27 10.49 -19.75
N GLU A 528 26.62 11.08 -18.60
CA GLU A 528 27.74 12.02 -18.48
C GLU A 528 29.11 11.33 -18.51
N ASN A 529 29.17 10.07 -18.08
CA ASN A 529 30.44 9.33 -18.10
C ASN A 529 30.18 7.82 -18.31
N ALA A 530 30.51 7.36 -19.53
CA ALA A 530 30.34 5.95 -19.91
C ALA A 530 31.27 4.99 -19.14
N TYR A 531 32.32 5.48 -18.51
CA TYR A 531 33.29 4.65 -17.79
C TYR A 531 32.96 4.41 -16.32
N ASP A 532 32.22 5.33 -15.67
CA ASP A 532 31.86 5.20 -14.25
C ASP A 532 30.51 4.57 -14.00
N TRP A 533 29.76 4.23 -15.04
CA TRP A 533 28.38 3.70 -14.95
C TRP A 533 27.45 4.55 -14.05
N LYS A 534 27.83 5.78 -13.77
CA LYS A 534 26.95 6.75 -13.16
C LYS A 534 26.08 7.34 -14.24
N LEU A 535 24.85 6.89 -14.30
CA LEU A 535 23.77 7.65 -14.90
C LEU A 535 23.60 8.93 -14.08
N VAL A 536 24.27 9.98 -14.47
CA VAL A 536 23.93 11.31 -13.96
C VAL A 536 22.71 11.73 -14.73
N MET A 537 21.58 11.56 -14.11
CA MET A 537 20.31 12.14 -14.55
C MET A 537 20.38 13.66 -14.29
N ASN A 538 21.15 14.36 -15.08
CA ASN A 538 21.15 15.82 -15.05
C ASN A 538 19.97 16.30 -15.91
N VAL A 539 18.78 16.28 -15.33
CA VAL A 539 17.55 16.57 -16.05
C VAL A 539 16.89 17.74 -15.37
N ASP A 540 17.07 18.92 -15.89
CA ASP A 540 16.23 20.06 -15.54
C ASP A 540 14.77 19.81 -15.88
N SER A 541 14.50 18.99 -16.88
CA SER A 541 13.17 18.48 -17.23
C SER A 541 13.25 17.18 -18.03
N ASP A 542 12.56 16.14 -17.58
CA ASP A 542 12.32 14.92 -18.37
C ASP A 542 10.95 14.95 -19.08
N GLU A 543 10.38 16.14 -19.20
CA GLU A 543 9.09 16.39 -19.85
C GLU A 543 9.15 16.16 -21.35
N ILE A 544 8.16 15.43 -21.87
CA ILE A 544 7.96 15.19 -23.27
C ILE A 544 6.62 15.80 -23.68
N SER A 545 6.64 16.75 -24.61
CA SER A 545 5.42 17.37 -25.12
C SER A 545 4.72 16.49 -26.16
N MET A 546 3.40 16.32 -25.96
CA MET A 546 2.51 15.56 -26.80
C MET A 546 1.24 16.37 -27.11
N ARG A 547 0.47 15.94 -28.13
CA ARG A 547 -0.83 16.53 -28.44
C ARG A 547 -1.83 15.49 -28.96
N MET A 548 -3.09 15.69 -28.64
CA MET A 548 -4.22 14.96 -29.23
C MET A 548 -5.16 15.99 -29.88
N GLY A 549 -5.01 16.18 -31.18
CA GLY A 549 -5.58 17.35 -31.86
C GLY A 549 -5.02 18.64 -31.28
N GLU A 550 -5.90 19.52 -30.79
CA GLU A 550 -5.52 20.80 -30.15
C GLU A 550 -5.17 20.66 -28.66
N ILE A 551 -5.37 19.48 -28.06
CA ILE A 551 -5.16 19.28 -26.62
C ILE A 551 -3.69 18.97 -26.37
N SER A 552 -3.04 19.83 -25.57
CA SER A 552 -1.67 19.60 -25.09
C SER A 552 -1.65 18.55 -24.01
N MET A 553 -0.74 17.60 -24.12
CA MET A 553 -0.51 16.48 -23.20
C MET A 553 0.98 16.37 -22.86
N LYS A 554 1.29 15.58 -21.83
CA LYS A 554 2.67 15.35 -21.38
C LYS A 554 2.99 13.87 -21.30
N GLY A 555 4.20 13.52 -21.72
CA GLY A 555 4.91 12.28 -21.45
C GLY A 555 6.14 12.56 -20.62
N ALA A 556 6.87 11.52 -20.19
CA ALA A 556 8.07 11.64 -19.39
C ALA A 556 9.15 10.61 -19.74
N LYS A 557 10.39 10.99 -19.53
CA LYS A 557 11.64 10.19 -19.53
C LYS A 557 12.02 9.58 -20.88
N TYR A 558 11.10 8.92 -21.56
CA TYR A 558 11.41 8.17 -22.78
C TYR A 558 10.43 8.54 -23.88
N LEU A 559 10.98 8.72 -25.08
CA LEU A 559 10.24 8.88 -26.31
C LEU A 559 10.60 7.69 -27.21
N LEU A 560 9.64 6.79 -27.39
CA LEU A 560 9.79 5.60 -28.21
C LEU A 560 9.26 5.86 -29.61
N ARG A 561 10.03 5.46 -30.62
CA ARG A 561 9.58 5.44 -32.00
C ARG A 561 9.14 4.03 -32.35
N TYR A 562 7.89 3.90 -32.70
CA TYR A 562 7.35 2.64 -33.17
C TYR A 562 7.11 2.69 -34.69
N SER A 563 7.51 1.65 -35.40
CA SER A 563 6.93 1.32 -36.68
C SER A 563 5.46 0.94 -36.46
N ASN A 564 4.59 1.40 -37.32
CA ASN A 564 3.14 1.19 -37.18
C ASN A 564 2.62 0.40 -38.40
N ALA A 565 2.23 -0.84 -38.13
CA ALA A 565 1.70 -1.71 -39.21
C ALA A 565 0.18 -1.54 -39.41
N ASP A 566 -0.60 -1.34 -38.31
CA ASP A 566 -2.07 -1.46 -38.37
C ASP A 566 -2.81 -0.80 -37.22
N ALA A 567 -2.24 0.22 -36.60
CA ALA A 567 -2.85 0.91 -35.46
C ALA A 567 -3.26 2.35 -35.78
N GLU A 568 -4.40 2.79 -35.24
CA GLU A 568 -4.84 4.18 -35.30
C GLU A 568 -3.96 5.04 -34.40
N VAL A 569 -3.49 6.19 -34.87
CA VAL A 569 -2.76 7.18 -34.07
C VAL A 569 -3.76 8.07 -33.35
N LEU A 570 -3.73 8.04 -32.01
CA LEU A 570 -4.60 8.89 -31.17
C LEU A 570 -3.94 10.20 -30.76
N ALA A 571 -2.61 10.20 -30.56
CA ALA A 571 -1.83 11.39 -30.18
C ALA A 571 -0.44 11.34 -30.80
N GLU A 572 0.19 12.51 -30.92
CA GLU A 572 1.51 12.71 -31.51
C GLU A 572 2.44 13.42 -30.53
N PHE A 573 3.74 13.20 -30.66
CA PHE A 573 4.76 14.04 -30.04
C PHE A 573 4.81 15.40 -30.73
N SER A 574 5.51 16.37 -30.10
CA SER A 574 5.64 17.74 -30.63
C SER A 574 6.27 17.83 -32.01
N ASP A 575 7.08 16.84 -32.38
CA ASP A 575 7.71 16.76 -33.72
C ASP A 575 6.81 16.09 -34.79
N GLY A 576 5.55 15.78 -34.43
CA GLY A 576 4.58 15.16 -35.32
C GLY A 576 4.68 13.64 -35.44
N THR A 577 5.58 12.99 -34.73
CA THR A 577 5.64 11.53 -34.75
C THR A 577 4.62 10.91 -33.79
N PRO A 578 4.09 9.72 -34.11
CA PRO A 578 3.05 9.07 -33.31
C PRO A 578 3.49 8.77 -31.87
N ALA A 579 2.63 9.06 -30.89
CA ALA A 579 2.89 8.88 -29.47
C ALA A 579 1.91 7.93 -28.76
N VAL A 580 0.67 7.83 -29.26
CA VAL A 580 -0.35 6.92 -28.72
C VAL A 580 -1.03 6.20 -29.87
N PHE A 581 -1.04 4.89 -29.78
CA PHE A 581 -1.58 4.00 -30.80
C PHE A 581 -2.76 3.21 -30.24
N ARG A 582 -3.78 2.97 -31.05
CA ARG A 582 -4.91 2.10 -30.73
C ARG A 582 -5.13 1.08 -31.81
N ARG A 583 -5.10 -0.19 -31.47
CA ARG A 583 -5.48 -1.28 -32.37
C ARG A 583 -6.77 -1.95 -31.90
N LYS A 584 -7.69 -2.16 -32.81
CA LYS A 584 -8.89 -2.97 -32.54
C LYS A 584 -8.52 -4.45 -32.42
N ASN A 585 -9.08 -5.12 -31.44
CA ASN A 585 -9.00 -6.56 -31.26
C ASN A 585 -10.41 -7.07 -30.92
N GLY A 586 -11.09 -7.71 -31.90
CA GLY A 586 -12.49 -8.10 -31.77
C GLY A 586 -13.40 -6.89 -31.46
N ALA A 587 -14.15 -6.96 -30.37
CA ALA A 587 -15.06 -5.89 -29.95
C ALA A 587 -14.40 -4.78 -29.12
N GLY A 588 -13.16 -4.96 -28.69
CA GLY A 588 -12.39 -4.02 -27.88
C GLY A 588 -11.14 -3.50 -28.55
N SER A 589 -10.16 -3.10 -27.76
CA SER A 589 -8.92 -2.52 -28.29
C SER A 589 -7.72 -2.63 -27.33
N VAL A 590 -6.52 -2.56 -27.90
CA VAL A 590 -5.26 -2.36 -27.19
C VAL A 590 -4.74 -0.97 -27.51
N VAL A 591 -4.26 -0.28 -26.49
CA VAL A 591 -3.65 1.05 -26.58
C VAL A 591 -2.20 0.95 -26.13
N GLN A 592 -1.26 1.35 -26.99
CA GLN A 592 0.16 1.45 -26.68
C GLN A 592 0.57 2.91 -26.61
N ILE A 593 1.16 3.31 -25.50
CA ILE A 593 1.70 4.66 -25.27
C ILE A 593 3.22 4.62 -25.37
N ALA A 594 3.80 5.49 -26.16
CA ALA A 594 5.22 5.51 -26.51
C ALA A 594 6.08 6.31 -25.50
N THR A 595 5.59 6.49 -24.28
CA THR A 595 6.27 7.20 -23.19
C THR A 595 5.75 6.69 -21.84
N LEU A 596 6.36 7.12 -20.73
CA LEU A 596 5.82 6.90 -19.37
C LEU A 596 4.76 7.97 -19.06
N PHE A 597 3.53 7.66 -19.38
CA PHE A 597 2.41 8.60 -19.30
C PHE A 597 1.94 8.84 -17.87
N GLY A 598 1.91 7.79 -17.06
CA GLY A 598 1.59 7.91 -15.64
C GLY A 598 2.65 8.72 -14.89
N ALA A 599 3.92 8.43 -15.11
CA ALA A 599 5.01 9.20 -14.49
C ALA A 599 4.96 10.69 -14.87
N ALA A 600 4.60 10.99 -16.11
CA ALA A 600 4.38 12.37 -16.54
C ALA A 600 3.23 13.05 -15.80
N TYR A 601 2.14 12.33 -15.59
CA TYR A 601 1.00 12.90 -14.86
C TYR A 601 1.32 13.14 -13.37
N GLU A 602 2.05 12.23 -12.74
CA GLU A 602 2.50 12.41 -11.36
C GLU A 602 3.38 13.65 -11.20
N ARG A 603 4.28 13.87 -12.14
CA ARG A 603 5.26 14.99 -12.06
C ARG A 603 4.69 16.33 -12.50
N TYR A 604 3.93 16.37 -13.57
CA TYR A 604 3.52 17.60 -14.22
C TYR A 604 2.04 17.95 -14.06
N ALA A 605 1.24 17.02 -13.55
CA ALA A 605 -0.22 17.17 -13.35
C ALA A 605 -0.95 17.80 -14.53
N CYS A 606 -0.55 17.46 -15.78
CA CYS A 606 -1.12 18.05 -17.00
C CYS A 606 -2.57 17.59 -17.17
N GLU A 607 -3.52 18.51 -17.00
CA GLU A 607 -4.96 18.23 -17.13
C GLU A 607 -5.34 17.71 -18.53
N GLY A 608 -4.58 18.09 -19.57
CA GLY A 608 -4.78 17.60 -20.93
C GLY A 608 -4.63 16.08 -21.07
N ASN A 609 -3.87 15.42 -20.18
CA ASN A 609 -3.76 13.96 -20.14
C ASN A 609 -5.11 13.29 -19.87
N ALA A 610 -6.04 13.97 -19.18
CA ALA A 610 -7.39 13.46 -18.95
C ALA A 610 -8.19 13.27 -20.25
N ALA A 611 -7.89 14.01 -21.32
CA ALA A 611 -8.58 13.87 -22.59
C ALA A 611 -8.38 12.48 -23.22
N LEU A 612 -7.20 11.86 -23.04
CA LEU A 612 -6.99 10.48 -23.47
C LEU A 612 -7.90 9.52 -22.70
N VAL A 613 -7.98 9.70 -21.36
CA VAL A 613 -8.85 8.88 -20.51
C VAL A 613 -10.30 9.03 -20.96
N GLU A 614 -10.78 10.26 -21.16
CA GLU A 614 -12.15 10.54 -21.63
C GLU A 614 -12.46 9.84 -22.96
N ARG A 615 -11.51 9.86 -23.89
CA ARG A 615 -11.65 9.19 -25.19
C ARG A 615 -11.75 7.66 -25.08
N LEU A 616 -11.10 7.08 -24.07
CA LEU A 616 -11.07 5.62 -23.88
C LEU A 616 -12.29 5.10 -23.09
N ILE A 617 -12.98 5.95 -22.31
CA ILE A 617 -13.98 5.50 -21.32
C ILE A 617 -15.35 6.16 -21.41
N GLN A 618 -15.77 6.67 -22.56
CA GLN A 618 -17.00 7.45 -22.76
C GLN A 618 -18.29 6.90 -22.09
N SER A 619 -18.31 5.65 -21.61
CA SER A 619 -19.50 4.99 -21.05
C SER A 619 -19.31 4.37 -19.65
N VAL A 620 -18.25 4.71 -18.90
CA VAL A 620 -17.89 3.99 -17.65
C VAL A 620 -18.37 4.69 -16.37
N ARG A 621 -18.73 5.98 -16.42
CA ARG A 621 -19.16 6.76 -15.24
C ARG A 621 -20.64 6.61 -14.96
N PRO A 622 -21.05 6.56 -13.66
CA PRO A 622 -22.46 6.77 -13.29
C PRO A 622 -22.93 8.17 -13.71
N ASP A 623 -24.19 8.29 -14.16
CA ASP A 623 -24.74 9.55 -14.69
C ASP A 623 -24.61 10.74 -13.72
N TRP A 624 -24.80 10.52 -12.41
CA TRP A 624 -24.68 11.58 -11.41
C TRP A 624 -23.26 12.12 -11.23
N LYS A 625 -22.23 11.36 -11.63
CA LYS A 625 -20.82 11.81 -11.61
C LYS A 625 -20.43 12.59 -12.86
N THR A 626 -21.18 12.51 -13.94
CA THR A 626 -20.83 13.16 -15.21
C THR A 626 -20.85 14.68 -15.14
N GLY A 627 -21.64 15.26 -14.21
CA GLY A 627 -21.71 16.69 -13.97
C GLY A 627 -20.64 17.25 -13.04
N LEU A 628 -19.80 16.41 -12.42
CA LEU A 628 -18.72 16.86 -11.54
C LEU A 628 -17.51 17.27 -12.38
N PRO A 629 -16.90 18.46 -12.13
CA PRO A 629 -15.70 18.88 -12.84
C PRO A 629 -14.50 17.97 -12.56
N PHE A 630 -13.56 17.94 -13.48
CA PHE A 630 -12.30 17.23 -13.31
C PHE A 630 -11.61 17.66 -12.00
N GLY A 631 -11.15 16.67 -11.25
CA GLY A 631 -10.49 16.88 -9.95
C GLY A 631 -11.45 16.98 -8.75
N LEU A 632 -12.76 17.14 -8.95
CA LEU A 632 -13.74 17.01 -7.89
C LEU A 632 -14.26 15.57 -7.81
N ARG A 633 -13.78 14.81 -6.84
CA ARG A 633 -14.20 13.43 -6.59
C ARG A 633 -15.49 13.40 -5.78
N GLY A 634 -16.47 12.60 -6.23
CA GLY A 634 -17.71 12.38 -5.49
C GLY A 634 -17.92 10.91 -5.18
N ASP A 635 -18.23 10.60 -3.91
CA ASP A 635 -18.58 9.25 -3.47
C ASP A 635 -19.80 9.29 -2.52
N GLN A 636 -20.74 8.35 -2.71
CA GLN A 636 -21.92 8.22 -1.86
C GLN A 636 -21.74 7.07 -0.90
N VAL A 637 -22.12 7.26 0.36
CA VAL A 637 -22.13 6.25 1.41
C VAL A 637 -23.58 6.04 1.85
N GLY A 638 -24.04 4.78 1.89
CA GLY A 638 -25.41 4.44 2.32
C GLY A 638 -26.52 4.75 1.31
N GLY A 639 -26.17 5.01 0.04
CA GLY A 639 -27.12 5.23 -1.04
C GLY A 639 -28.02 6.47 -0.83
N GLU A 640 -29.34 6.34 -1.13
CA GLU A 640 -30.29 7.47 -1.06
C GLU A 640 -30.53 8.02 0.37
N LYS A 641 -30.36 7.20 1.38
CA LYS A 641 -30.53 7.58 2.80
C LYS A 641 -29.23 8.03 3.46
N GLY A 642 -28.14 8.04 2.73
CA GLY A 642 -26.81 8.30 3.24
C GLY A 642 -26.36 9.74 3.07
N PHE A 643 -25.07 9.87 2.79
CA PHE A 643 -24.41 11.16 2.59
C PHE A 643 -23.46 11.11 1.39
N LEU A 644 -23.19 12.30 0.84
CA LEU A 644 -22.25 12.51 -0.27
C LEU A 644 -20.96 13.11 0.28
N ILE A 645 -19.84 12.51 -0.07
CA ILE A 645 -18.50 13.02 0.19
C ILE A 645 -17.99 13.63 -1.11
N LEU A 646 -17.59 14.90 -1.07
CA LEU A 646 -16.90 15.58 -2.15
C LEU A 646 -15.47 15.91 -1.73
N GLU A 647 -14.51 15.55 -2.56
CA GLU A 647 -13.09 15.82 -2.37
C GLU A 647 -12.55 16.63 -3.54
N ASN A 648 -11.96 17.77 -3.25
CA ASN A 648 -11.12 18.48 -4.21
C ASN A 648 -9.72 17.84 -4.21
N THR A 649 -9.38 17.14 -5.28
CA THR A 649 -8.09 16.45 -5.41
C THR A 649 -7.00 17.33 -6.03
N LEU A 650 -7.30 18.60 -6.33
CA LEU A 650 -6.38 19.54 -6.95
C LEU A 650 -5.81 20.56 -5.93
N ASN A 651 -4.72 21.20 -6.31
CA ASN A 651 -4.08 22.27 -5.53
C ASN A 651 -4.65 23.66 -5.83
N ARG A 652 -5.84 23.74 -6.43
CA ARG A 652 -6.60 24.96 -6.71
C ARG A 652 -8.05 24.81 -6.28
N PRO A 653 -8.77 25.90 -6.00
CA PRO A 653 -10.21 25.82 -5.72
C PRO A 653 -10.98 25.24 -6.91
N ILE A 654 -12.07 24.57 -6.63
CA ILE A 654 -12.99 24.05 -7.66
C ILE A 654 -14.39 24.56 -7.39
N SER A 655 -14.97 25.25 -8.38
CA SER A 655 -16.38 25.65 -8.39
C SER A 655 -17.23 24.52 -8.98
N PHE A 656 -18.38 24.24 -8.37
CA PHE A 656 -19.26 23.14 -8.79
C PHE A 656 -20.72 23.38 -8.41
N ARG A 657 -21.59 22.64 -9.10
CA ARG A 657 -22.99 22.48 -8.71
C ARG A 657 -23.20 21.13 -8.03
N LEU A 658 -23.97 21.13 -6.94
CA LEU A 658 -24.31 19.87 -6.28
C LEU A 658 -25.18 19.01 -7.17
N PRO A 659 -24.97 17.70 -7.17
CA PRO A 659 -25.95 16.77 -7.72
C PRO A 659 -27.31 16.92 -7.04
N ALA A 660 -28.39 16.67 -7.78
CA ALA A 660 -29.74 16.88 -7.30
C ALA A 660 -30.02 16.10 -5.99
N GLY A 661 -30.72 16.77 -5.07
CA GLY A 661 -31.15 16.18 -3.79
C GLY A 661 -30.16 16.34 -2.63
N TRP A 662 -28.96 16.83 -2.85
CA TRP A 662 -27.99 17.12 -1.79
C TRP A 662 -28.03 18.62 -1.47
N THR A 663 -28.18 18.97 -0.19
CA THR A 663 -28.45 20.37 0.17
C THR A 663 -27.61 20.89 1.33
N ARG A 664 -27.37 20.07 2.38
CA ARG A 664 -26.76 20.52 3.62
C ARG A 664 -25.28 20.14 3.69
N ASP A 665 -24.39 21.13 3.62
CA ASP A 665 -22.97 20.97 3.96
C ASP A 665 -22.83 20.81 5.49
N VAL A 666 -22.56 19.58 5.91
CA VAL A 666 -22.54 19.17 7.32
C VAL A 666 -21.54 19.92 8.15
N PHE A 667 -20.35 20.09 7.62
CA PHE A 667 -19.19 20.73 8.31
C PHE A 667 -18.89 22.13 7.80
N LYS A 668 -19.76 22.69 6.94
CA LYS A 668 -19.63 24.06 6.39
C LYS A 668 -18.27 24.32 5.72
N ARG A 669 -17.84 23.38 4.90
CA ARG A 669 -16.51 23.42 4.24
C ARG A 669 -16.50 24.12 2.90
N CYS A 670 -17.67 24.34 2.29
CA CYS A 670 -17.80 25.01 1.00
C CYS A 670 -18.10 26.49 1.15
N GLY A 671 -17.42 27.33 0.36
CA GLY A 671 -17.86 28.66 0.07
C GLY A 671 -19.09 28.64 -0.86
N ARG A 672 -19.93 29.70 -0.81
CA ARG A 672 -21.05 29.87 -1.75
C ARG A 672 -20.66 30.82 -2.87
N GLU A 673 -21.07 30.49 -4.09
CA GLU A 673 -21.01 31.33 -5.28
C GLU A 673 -22.41 31.59 -5.82
N ALA A 674 -22.53 32.51 -6.80
CA ALA A 674 -23.83 32.89 -7.37
C ALA A 674 -24.65 31.68 -7.87
N ASP A 675 -23.97 30.71 -8.50
CA ASP A 675 -24.58 29.54 -9.14
C ASP A 675 -24.16 28.19 -8.54
N GLY A 676 -23.59 28.16 -7.31
CA GLY A 676 -23.13 26.90 -6.75
C GLY A 676 -22.26 27.02 -5.52
N PHE A 677 -21.26 26.17 -5.45
CA PHE A 677 -20.34 26.05 -4.33
C PHE A 677 -18.90 26.09 -4.82
N ILE A 678 -17.99 26.49 -3.94
CA ILE A 678 -16.55 26.42 -4.15
C ILE A 678 -15.90 25.62 -3.02
N LEU A 679 -15.08 24.64 -3.37
CA LEU A 679 -14.31 23.83 -2.42
C LEU A 679 -12.83 24.19 -2.52
N ALA A 680 -12.23 24.50 -1.38
CA ALA A 680 -10.82 24.87 -1.27
C ALA A 680 -9.89 23.75 -1.80
N PRO A 681 -8.62 24.08 -2.14
CA PRO A 681 -7.63 23.08 -2.52
C PRO A 681 -7.53 21.93 -1.50
N GLN A 682 -7.49 20.69 -1.96
CA GLN A 682 -7.43 19.51 -1.10
C GLN A 682 -8.57 19.41 -0.05
N GLY A 683 -9.64 20.18 -0.24
CA GLY A 683 -10.78 20.24 0.69
C GLY A 683 -11.67 18.99 0.64
N ILE A 684 -12.28 18.68 1.78
CA ILE A 684 -13.34 17.69 1.92
C ILE A 684 -14.63 18.38 2.36
N ALA A 685 -15.73 18.03 1.72
CA ALA A 685 -17.07 18.45 2.14
C ALA A 685 -18.01 17.23 2.20
N VAL A 686 -18.90 17.22 3.18
CA VAL A 686 -19.86 16.14 3.38
C VAL A 686 -21.25 16.73 3.32
N PHE A 687 -22.09 16.18 2.45
CA PHE A 687 -23.45 16.65 2.24
C PHE A 687 -24.48 15.62 2.64
N GLU A 688 -25.53 16.10 3.31
CA GLU A 688 -26.76 15.34 3.59
C GLU A 688 -27.92 15.85 2.72
N ARG A 689 -28.95 15.04 2.58
CA ARG A 689 -30.25 15.46 2.03
C ARG A 689 -31.10 16.06 3.15
N GLU A 690 -31.93 17.06 2.85
CA GLU A 690 -32.94 17.58 3.77
C GLU A 690 -34.13 16.63 3.91
#